data_a79538e31c59142b0c2f6265c1d9188c
#
_entry.id   a79538e31c59142b0c2f6265c1d9188c
#
_cell.length_a   1.000
_cell.length_b   1.000
_cell.length_c   1.000
_cell.angle_alpha   90.00
_cell.angle_beta   90.00
_cell.angle_gamma   90.00
#
_symmetry.space_group_name_H-M   'P 1'
#
loop_
_entity.id
_entity.type
_entity.pdbx_description
1 polymer ?
#
loop_
_entity_poly.entity_id
_entity_poly.type
_entity_poly.pdbx_seq_one_letter_code
_entity_poly.pdbx_strand_id
1 'polypeptide(L)'
;MRDLAYLRLLAREYPNVQAASSEIINLMAIRGLPKGTEYFFSDLHGEYEAFVHLLRSASGIIREKISETFGYVISDEDEIALANLIYYPERGLRAAKRENRFTEDWQRITIYRLVCICKEVSSKYTRSKVRKKMPPAFAYIIDELIHVDYSDENKKVYYDEIIRSIIDSEMGAEFIEALCNLIQNLTIDNLHIIGDIFDRGPRADIIMEELMKFHDVDIQWGNHDISWMGAATGNLACICNVLRIAIRYNCFDLLEDGYGINLRPLSMFAARVYRDDACEHFMPKILDENIYDAVDPGLAAKMHKAIAVIQFKVEGQIIKRHPEYNMEDRLHLTRINFEKGTVTIKGKEYPLTDKKLPTVDPKDPLKLTKEEEELIHNLCMSFKHSVNLQRHIRFVYSHGAMYKCCNSNLLYHGCIPMKENGDFDEIKFNGIIYSGKRMLDYIEDAVKMAYFLPDDDTSKEWYKDLMWYLWCGPKSPVYGKDNMATFEGYFVADKAAAKENMNPYYKLSTKEEFCDKILREFGLPVEGSHIINGHVPVKLKDGESPIKGNGKLFVIDGGLAKSYQPKTGIAGYTLIFNSRHLALAEHKLAEYCDVFCETGVFTPAESQRILTAAQKLGLGAKIHADEIDPIGGSQLAGQIGA
;
A
#
# COMPACT_ATOMS: atom_id res chain seq x y z
N MET A 1 26.45 -32.49 6.04
CA MET A 1 26.15 -32.21 7.47
C MET A 1 24.82 -31.48 7.67
N ARG A 2 24.46 -30.46 6.85
CA ARG A 2 23.15 -29.75 6.95
C ARG A 2 21.97 -30.71 6.77
N ASP A 3 22.02 -31.62 5.79
CA ASP A 3 20.95 -32.57 5.50
C ASP A 3 20.67 -33.52 6.65
N LEU A 4 21.71 -33.97 7.35
CA LEU A 4 21.57 -34.90 8.49
C LEU A 4 20.91 -34.20 9.71
N ALA A 5 21.22 -32.95 9.96
CA ALA A 5 20.57 -32.17 11.02
C ALA A 5 19.08 -31.93 10.71
N TYR A 6 18.76 -31.62 9.45
CA TYR A 6 17.39 -31.47 8.97
C TYR A 6 16.60 -32.79 9.08
N LEU A 7 17.17 -33.90 8.63
CA LEU A 7 16.54 -35.23 8.75
C LEU A 7 16.29 -35.63 10.21
N ARG A 8 17.21 -35.27 11.13
CA ARG A 8 16.99 -35.47 12.57
C ARG A 8 15.83 -34.65 13.14
N LEU A 9 15.60 -33.45 12.65
CA LEU A 9 14.44 -32.64 13.03
C LEU A 9 13.16 -33.27 12.50
N LEU A 10 13.10 -33.66 11.24
CA LEU A 10 11.96 -34.37 10.65
C LEU A 10 11.67 -35.70 11.38
N ALA A 11 12.67 -36.44 11.80
CA ALA A 11 12.49 -37.69 12.55
C ALA A 11 11.89 -37.50 13.95
N ARG A 12 11.91 -36.27 14.52
CA ARG A 12 11.18 -35.96 15.76
C ARG A 12 9.69 -35.77 15.52
N GLU A 13 9.34 -35.19 14.39
CA GLU A 13 7.96 -34.94 14.00
C GLU A 13 7.33 -36.20 13.37
N TYR A 14 8.10 -36.92 12.56
CA TYR A 14 7.69 -38.17 11.89
C TYR A 14 8.55 -39.34 12.32
N PRO A 15 8.32 -39.89 13.54
CA PRO A 15 9.25 -40.84 14.18
C PRO A 15 9.27 -42.24 13.54
N ASN A 16 8.34 -42.56 12.65
CA ASN A 16 8.28 -43.85 11.96
C ASN A 16 7.72 -43.71 10.52
N VAL A 17 7.86 -44.79 9.75
CA VAL A 17 7.40 -44.81 8.35
C VAL A 17 5.90 -44.53 8.21
N GLN A 18 5.11 -45.04 9.14
CA GLN A 18 3.65 -44.87 9.11
C GLN A 18 3.28 -43.39 9.27
N ALA A 19 3.89 -42.69 10.23
CA ALA A 19 3.67 -41.24 10.43
C ALA A 19 4.10 -40.41 9.20
N ALA A 20 5.29 -40.71 8.65
CA ALA A 20 5.77 -40.06 7.44
C ALA A 20 4.89 -40.35 6.22
N SER A 21 4.44 -41.59 6.03
CA SER A 21 3.55 -41.96 4.93
C SER A 21 2.18 -41.31 5.05
N SER A 22 1.62 -41.22 6.26
CA SER A 22 0.36 -40.52 6.52
C SER A 22 0.46 -39.05 6.12
N GLU A 23 1.55 -38.38 6.50
CA GLU A 23 1.76 -36.97 6.12
C GLU A 23 2.00 -36.80 4.62
N ILE A 24 2.73 -37.68 3.99
CA ILE A 24 2.93 -37.69 2.53
C ILE A 24 1.57 -37.81 1.81
N ILE A 25 0.71 -38.74 2.24
CA ILE A 25 -0.64 -38.92 1.69
C ILE A 25 -1.47 -37.64 1.87
N ASN A 26 -1.44 -37.05 3.07
CA ASN A 26 -2.11 -35.78 3.37
C ASN A 26 -1.62 -34.63 2.47
N LEU A 27 -0.31 -34.45 2.35
CA LEU A 27 0.29 -33.43 1.49
C LEU A 27 0.00 -33.65 -0.01
N MET A 28 0.00 -34.91 -0.47
CA MET A 28 -0.40 -35.24 -1.84
C MET A 28 -1.86 -34.92 -2.12
N ALA A 29 -2.75 -35.18 -1.16
CA ALA A 29 -4.16 -34.82 -1.26
C ALA A 29 -4.34 -33.29 -1.27
N ILE A 30 -3.64 -32.57 -0.40
CA ILE A 30 -3.64 -31.09 -0.35
C ILE A 30 -3.15 -30.49 -1.68
N ARG A 31 -2.13 -31.08 -2.32
CA ARG A 31 -1.66 -30.66 -3.65
C ARG A 31 -2.72 -30.73 -4.73
N GLY A 32 -3.68 -31.64 -4.62
CA GLY A 32 -4.81 -31.79 -5.54
C GLY A 32 -5.96 -30.81 -5.32
N LEU A 33 -5.95 -30.06 -4.21
CA LEU A 33 -6.99 -29.08 -3.93
C LEU A 33 -6.84 -27.81 -4.78
N PRO A 34 -7.95 -27.09 -5.03
CA PRO A 34 -7.87 -25.73 -5.55
C PRO A 34 -6.93 -24.87 -4.70
N LYS A 35 -6.14 -24.02 -5.36
CA LYS A 35 -5.30 -23.04 -4.66
C LYS A 35 -6.19 -22.07 -3.88
N GLY A 36 -5.67 -21.54 -2.77
CA GLY A 36 -6.25 -20.39 -2.09
C GLY A 36 -6.36 -19.18 -3.02
N THR A 37 -7.17 -18.23 -2.64
CA THR A 37 -7.29 -16.99 -3.41
C THR A 37 -6.22 -16.01 -2.96
N GLU A 38 -5.38 -15.57 -3.88
CA GLU A 38 -4.33 -14.59 -3.70
C GLU A 38 -4.80 -13.23 -4.20
N TYR A 39 -4.59 -12.20 -3.38
CA TYR A 39 -4.91 -10.81 -3.72
C TYR A 39 -3.62 -10.01 -3.81
N PHE A 40 -3.54 -9.17 -4.84
CA PHE A 40 -2.37 -8.34 -5.09
C PHE A 40 -2.81 -6.88 -5.14
N PHE A 41 -2.15 -6.06 -4.32
CA PHE A 41 -2.29 -4.61 -4.33
C PHE A 41 -0.91 -3.98 -4.55
N SER A 42 -0.87 -2.81 -5.14
CA SER A 42 0.35 -2.04 -5.36
C SER A 42 0.11 -0.56 -5.07
N ASP A 43 1.19 0.15 -4.71
CA ASP A 43 1.20 1.61 -4.65
C ASP A 43 0.07 2.18 -3.75
N LEU A 44 -0.03 1.64 -2.53
CA LEU A 44 -1.07 2.01 -1.54
C LEU A 44 -0.95 3.46 -1.08
N HIS A 45 0.30 3.95 -0.98
CA HIS A 45 0.61 5.34 -0.71
C HIS A 45 -0.20 5.99 0.42
N GLY A 46 -0.38 5.28 1.54
CA GLY A 46 -1.08 5.82 2.70
C GLY A 46 -2.59 6.03 2.55
N GLU A 47 -3.21 5.61 1.45
CA GLU A 47 -4.65 5.73 1.19
C GLU A 47 -5.43 4.65 1.95
N TYR A 48 -5.45 4.78 3.26
CA TYR A 48 -5.95 3.73 4.17
C TYR A 48 -7.44 3.44 4.00
N GLU A 49 -8.28 4.44 3.77
CA GLU A 49 -9.73 4.24 3.66
C GLU A 49 -10.08 3.36 2.45
N ALA A 50 -9.50 3.68 1.29
CA ALA A 50 -9.69 2.90 0.08
C ALA A 50 -9.13 1.48 0.23
N PHE A 51 -7.90 1.34 0.73
CA PHE A 51 -7.27 0.04 0.91
C PHE A 51 -8.04 -0.85 1.90
N VAL A 52 -8.39 -0.33 3.07
CA VAL A 52 -9.12 -1.09 4.11
C VAL A 52 -10.50 -1.52 3.60
N HIS A 53 -11.18 -0.65 2.84
CA HIS A 53 -12.46 -1.03 2.24
C HIS A 53 -12.29 -2.15 1.21
N LEU A 54 -11.34 -2.03 0.30
CA LEU A 54 -11.05 -3.06 -0.71
C LEU A 54 -10.64 -4.39 -0.07
N LEU A 55 -9.83 -4.34 0.99
CA LEU A 55 -9.42 -5.53 1.73
C LEU A 55 -10.62 -6.22 2.42
N ARG A 56 -11.42 -5.47 3.16
CA ARG A 56 -12.56 -6.01 3.93
C ARG A 56 -13.72 -6.48 3.05
N SER A 57 -13.93 -5.84 1.91
CA SER A 57 -14.91 -6.26 0.91
C SER A 57 -14.39 -7.37 0.00
N ALA A 58 -13.09 -7.71 0.10
CA ALA A 58 -12.37 -8.53 -0.86
C ALA A 58 -12.61 -8.03 -2.30
N SER A 59 -12.48 -6.71 -2.51
CA SER A 59 -12.70 -6.04 -3.80
C SER A 59 -14.07 -6.39 -4.43
N GLY A 60 -15.10 -6.59 -3.60
CA GLY A 60 -16.47 -6.89 -4.01
C GLY A 60 -16.83 -8.38 -4.06
N ILE A 61 -15.87 -9.29 -3.98
CA ILE A 61 -16.11 -10.75 -4.05
C ILE A 61 -17.06 -11.26 -2.93
N ILE A 62 -16.98 -10.68 -1.74
CA ILE A 62 -17.89 -11.09 -0.65
C ILE A 62 -19.35 -10.82 -1.05
N ARG A 63 -19.64 -9.69 -1.69
CA ARG A 63 -21.00 -9.39 -2.16
C ARG A 63 -21.43 -10.36 -3.27
N GLU A 64 -20.53 -10.68 -4.21
CA GLU A 64 -20.80 -11.70 -5.23
C GLU A 64 -21.15 -13.06 -4.60
N LYS A 65 -20.41 -13.47 -3.54
CA LYS A 65 -20.71 -14.71 -2.80
C LYS A 65 -22.05 -14.67 -2.07
N ILE A 66 -22.49 -13.52 -1.57
CA ILE A 66 -23.83 -13.36 -1.00
C ILE A 66 -24.89 -13.57 -2.08
N SER A 67 -24.74 -12.91 -3.23
CA SER A 67 -25.65 -13.05 -4.37
C SER A 67 -25.69 -14.49 -4.90
N GLU A 68 -24.54 -15.17 -5.02
CA GLU A 68 -24.47 -16.59 -5.43
C GLU A 68 -25.16 -17.52 -4.40
N THR A 69 -25.02 -17.23 -3.09
CA THR A 69 -25.57 -18.07 -2.03
C THR A 69 -27.09 -17.96 -1.92
N PHE A 70 -27.62 -16.76 -2.06
CA PHE A 70 -29.04 -16.50 -1.78
C PHE A 70 -29.88 -16.20 -3.02
N GLY A 71 -29.26 -15.77 -4.12
CA GLY A 71 -29.99 -15.40 -5.35
C GLY A 71 -31.11 -14.41 -5.06
N TYR A 72 -32.31 -14.73 -5.54
CA TYR A 72 -33.52 -13.91 -5.32
C TYR A 72 -34.22 -14.17 -3.98
N VAL A 73 -33.63 -14.95 -3.06
CA VAL A 73 -34.27 -15.28 -1.77
C VAL A 73 -34.24 -14.11 -0.80
N ILE A 74 -33.24 -13.23 -0.95
CA ILE A 74 -33.14 -11.98 -0.16
C ILE A 74 -33.27 -10.79 -1.08
N SER A 75 -33.72 -9.66 -0.55
CA SER A 75 -33.78 -8.40 -1.29
C SER A 75 -32.39 -7.80 -1.51
N ASP A 76 -32.25 -6.92 -2.52
CA ASP A 76 -31.00 -6.19 -2.76
C ASP A 76 -30.57 -5.36 -1.54
N GLU A 77 -31.55 -4.81 -0.79
CA GLU A 77 -31.31 -4.09 0.47
C GLU A 77 -30.72 -4.98 1.56
N ASP A 78 -31.27 -6.18 1.72
CA ASP A 78 -30.77 -7.19 2.66
C ASP A 78 -29.38 -7.67 2.26
N GLU A 79 -29.10 -7.84 0.94
CA GLU A 79 -27.77 -8.18 0.41
C GLU A 79 -26.75 -7.12 0.79
N ILE A 80 -27.07 -5.86 0.52
CA ILE A 80 -26.20 -4.71 0.84
C ILE A 80 -25.99 -4.60 2.35
N ALA A 81 -27.06 -4.74 3.15
CA ALA A 81 -26.97 -4.68 4.60
C ALA A 81 -26.08 -5.80 5.17
N LEU A 82 -26.23 -7.03 4.65
CA LEU A 82 -25.41 -8.18 5.05
C LEU A 82 -23.95 -8.01 4.63
N ALA A 83 -23.68 -7.52 3.42
CA ALA A 83 -22.33 -7.20 2.94
C ALA A 83 -21.67 -6.14 3.85
N ASN A 84 -22.35 -5.05 4.14
CA ASN A 84 -21.86 -4.00 5.03
C ASN A 84 -21.60 -4.51 6.46
N LEU A 85 -22.43 -5.41 6.97
CA LEU A 85 -22.20 -6.05 8.27
C LEU A 85 -20.92 -6.90 8.25
N ILE A 86 -20.69 -7.67 7.18
CA ILE A 86 -19.47 -8.48 7.03
C ILE A 86 -18.23 -7.58 6.92
N TYR A 87 -18.30 -6.47 6.16
CA TYR A 87 -17.15 -5.56 5.99
C TYR A 87 -16.78 -4.82 7.27
N TYR A 88 -17.79 -4.39 8.04
CA TYR A 88 -17.63 -3.56 9.24
C TYR A 88 -18.49 -4.06 10.40
N PRO A 89 -18.19 -5.26 10.97
CA PRO A 89 -19.08 -5.93 11.93
C PRO A 89 -19.34 -5.07 13.17
N GLU A 90 -18.33 -4.47 13.77
CA GLU A 90 -18.50 -3.62 14.95
C GLU A 90 -19.43 -2.42 14.69
N ARG A 91 -19.29 -1.78 13.51
CA ARG A 91 -20.11 -0.64 13.11
C ARG A 91 -21.55 -1.08 12.85
N GLY A 92 -21.73 -2.19 12.12
CA GLY A 92 -23.04 -2.76 11.82
C GLY A 92 -23.81 -3.19 13.06
N LEU A 93 -23.14 -3.87 14.00
CA LEU A 93 -23.71 -4.27 15.28
C LEU A 93 -24.10 -3.07 16.15
N ARG A 94 -23.24 -2.04 16.22
CA ARG A 94 -23.57 -0.79 16.95
C ARG A 94 -24.78 -0.08 16.34
N ALA A 95 -24.88 -0.04 15.01
CA ALA A 95 -26.04 0.53 14.32
C ALA A 95 -27.33 -0.27 14.61
N ALA A 96 -27.29 -1.60 14.50
CA ALA A 96 -28.43 -2.46 14.79
C ALA A 96 -28.94 -2.29 16.24
N LYS A 97 -28.03 -2.18 17.21
CA LYS A 97 -28.39 -1.92 18.62
C LYS A 97 -29.03 -0.54 18.81
N ARG A 98 -28.43 0.52 18.20
CA ARG A 98 -28.93 1.90 18.28
C ARG A 98 -30.35 2.03 17.68
N GLU A 99 -30.62 1.32 16.60
CA GLU A 99 -31.88 1.36 15.85
C GLU A 99 -32.91 0.34 16.38
N ASN A 100 -32.65 -0.30 17.51
CA ASN A 100 -33.50 -1.33 18.11
C ASN A 100 -33.79 -2.52 17.17
N ARG A 101 -32.96 -2.76 16.17
CA ARG A 101 -33.08 -3.92 15.25
C ARG A 101 -32.41 -5.19 15.78
N PHE A 102 -31.59 -5.10 16.83
CA PHE A 102 -30.83 -6.22 17.40
C PHE A 102 -31.75 -7.10 18.27
N THR A 103 -32.77 -7.68 17.64
CA THR A 103 -33.76 -8.61 18.25
C THR A 103 -33.28 -10.05 18.14
N GLU A 104 -33.91 -10.99 18.90
CA GLU A 104 -33.61 -12.42 18.79
C GLU A 104 -33.80 -12.94 17.35
N ASP A 105 -34.90 -12.55 16.69
CA ASP A 105 -35.18 -12.93 15.31
C ASP A 105 -34.13 -12.39 14.33
N TRP A 106 -33.70 -11.13 14.48
CA TRP A 106 -32.68 -10.56 13.67
C TRP A 106 -31.34 -11.29 13.87
N GLN A 107 -30.95 -11.59 15.10
CA GLN A 107 -29.74 -12.34 15.40
C GLN A 107 -29.81 -13.74 14.78
N ARG A 108 -30.91 -14.46 14.93
CA ARG A 108 -31.10 -15.79 14.37
C ARG A 108 -30.98 -15.81 12.85
N ILE A 109 -31.65 -14.89 12.15
CA ILE A 109 -31.61 -14.79 10.70
C ILE A 109 -30.20 -14.41 10.25
N THR A 110 -29.55 -13.47 10.92
CA THR A 110 -28.20 -13.01 10.61
C THR A 110 -27.17 -14.12 10.78
N ILE A 111 -27.19 -14.84 11.90
CA ILE A 111 -26.30 -15.99 12.15
C ILE A 111 -26.49 -17.06 11.08
N TYR A 112 -27.74 -17.42 10.76
CA TYR A 112 -28.01 -18.38 9.69
C TYR A 112 -27.43 -17.96 8.36
N ARG A 113 -27.64 -16.70 7.92
CA ARG A 113 -27.12 -16.16 6.67
C ARG A 113 -25.59 -16.18 6.66
N LEU A 114 -24.95 -15.78 7.74
CA LEU A 114 -23.48 -15.79 7.86
C LEU A 114 -22.90 -17.21 7.83
N VAL A 115 -23.54 -18.18 8.45
CA VAL A 115 -23.13 -19.60 8.39
C VAL A 115 -23.21 -20.12 6.96
N CYS A 116 -24.25 -19.79 6.20
CA CYS A 116 -24.36 -20.17 4.78
C CYS A 116 -23.20 -19.60 3.95
N ILE A 117 -22.85 -18.32 4.16
CA ILE A 117 -21.72 -17.70 3.47
C ILE A 117 -20.39 -18.32 3.91
N CYS A 118 -20.19 -18.58 5.22
CA CYS A 118 -19.03 -19.30 5.72
C CYS A 118 -18.87 -20.67 5.05
N LYS A 119 -19.96 -21.41 4.88
CA LYS A 119 -19.98 -22.71 4.17
C LYS A 119 -19.52 -22.54 2.73
N GLU A 120 -20.04 -21.54 2.02
CA GLU A 120 -19.68 -21.25 0.62
C GLU A 120 -18.20 -20.91 0.48
N VAL A 121 -17.69 -19.92 1.23
CA VAL A 121 -16.30 -19.48 1.14
C VAL A 121 -15.30 -20.52 1.64
N SER A 122 -15.73 -21.44 2.53
CA SER A 122 -14.89 -22.52 3.04
C SER A 122 -14.80 -23.74 2.12
N SER A 123 -15.72 -23.87 1.14
CA SER A 123 -15.86 -25.07 0.29
C SER A 123 -14.59 -25.44 -0.48
N LYS A 124 -13.75 -24.47 -0.79
CA LYS A 124 -12.46 -24.64 -1.52
C LYS A 124 -11.30 -25.13 -0.64
N TYR A 125 -11.48 -25.20 0.68
CA TYR A 125 -10.41 -25.54 1.64
C TYR A 125 -10.61 -26.90 2.29
N THR A 126 -9.51 -27.46 2.84
CA THR A 126 -9.62 -28.61 3.74
C THR A 126 -10.26 -28.18 5.05
N ARG A 127 -11.00 -29.10 5.65
CA ARG A 127 -11.59 -28.90 6.98
C ARG A 127 -10.54 -28.48 8.02
N SER A 128 -9.34 -29.09 7.98
CA SER A 128 -8.23 -28.74 8.87
C SER A 128 -7.77 -27.28 8.69
N LYS A 129 -7.70 -26.78 7.44
CA LYS A 129 -7.32 -25.40 7.17
C LYS A 129 -8.38 -24.42 7.68
N VAL A 130 -9.66 -24.71 7.45
CA VAL A 130 -10.79 -23.90 7.94
C VAL A 130 -10.76 -23.81 9.47
N ARG A 131 -10.61 -24.95 10.16
CA ARG A 131 -10.55 -25.00 11.64
C ARG A 131 -9.41 -24.16 12.22
N LYS A 132 -8.25 -24.12 11.57
CA LYS A 132 -7.10 -23.29 12.00
C LYS A 132 -7.38 -21.79 11.91
N LYS A 133 -8.29 -21.37 11.02
CA LYS A 133 -8.71 -19.97 10.85
C LYS A 133 -9.89 -19.56 11.72
N MET A 134 -10.59 -20.53 12.34
CA MET A 134 -11.70 -20.26 13.24
C MET A 134 -11.23 -19.59 14.54
N PRO A 135 -11.98 -18.63 15.07
CA PRO A 135 -11.71 -18.04 16.37
C PRO A 135 -11.79 -19.13 17.47
N PRO A 136 -10.77 -19.27 18.33
CA PRO A 136 -10.69 -20.39 19.29
C PRO A 136 -11.91 -20.52 20.20
N ALA A 137 -12.51 -19.40 20.61
CA ALA A 137 -13.67 -19.37 21.50
C ALA A 137 -14.91 -20.04 20.89
N PHE A 138 -15.06 -19.99 19.56
CA PHE A 138 -16.24 -20.47 18.84
C PHE A 138 -15.93 -21.60 17.85
N ALA A 139 -14.69 -22.07 17.79
CA ALA A 139 -14.25 -22.99 16.74
C ALA A 139 -15.08 -24.26 16.64
N TYR A 140 -15.44 -24.87 17.79
CA TYR A 140 -16.29 -26.06 17.81
C TYR A 140 -17.69 -25.76 17.26
N ILE A 141 -18.31 -24.69 17.74
CA ILE A 141 -19.69 -24.32 17.38
C ILE A 141 -19.76 -23.97 15.87
N ILE A 142 -18.80 -23.21 15.39
CA ILE A 142 -18.71 -22.84 13.96
C ILE A 142 -18.47 -24.07 13.08
N ASP A 143 -17.58 -24.99 13.48
CA ASP A 143 -17.33 -26.24 12.75
C ASP A 143 -18.59 -27.10 12.63
N GLU A 144 -19.38 -27.21 13.72
CA GLU A 144 -20.68 -27.89 13.71
C GLU A 144 -21.66 -27.21 12.74
N LEU A 145 -21.85 -25.89 12.85
CA LEU A 145 -22.83 -25.16 12.04
C LEU A 145 -22.48 -25.13 10.54
N ILE A 146 -21.22 -25.02 10.14
CA ILE A 146 -20.81 -25.02 8.73
C ILE A 146 -21.05 -26.38 8.07
N HIS A 147 -20.97 -27.48 8.82
CA HIS A 147 -21.11 -28.85 8.27
C HIS A 147 -22.53 -29.40 8.40
N VAL A 148 -23.49 -28.54 8.72
CA VAL A 148 -24.89 -28.90 8.77
C VAL A 148 -25.42 -29.39 7.44
N ASP A 149 -26.13 -30.50 7.46
CA ASP A 149 -27.06 -30.90 6.41
C ASP A 149 -28.48 -30.55 6.85
N TYR A 150 -29.02 -29.45 6.36
CA TYR A 150 -30.38 -28.99 6.69
C TYR A 150 -31.48 -29.88 6.09
N SER A 151 -31.13 -30.87 5.28
CA SER A 151 -32.08 -31.88 4.80
C SER A 151 -32.42 -32.94 5.85
N ASP A 152 -31.61 -33.06 6.91
CA ASP A 152 -31.84 -33.96 8.05
C ASP A 152 -32.67 -33.25 9.14
N GLU A 153 -33.99 -33.52 9.16
CA GLU A 153 -34.91 -32.91 10.13
C GLU A 153 -34.52 -33.19 11.58
N ASN A 154 -33.90 -34.33 11.89
CA ASN A 154 -33.51 -34.67 13.26
C ASN A 154 -32.36 -33.77 13.76
N LYS A 155 -31.48 -33.37 12.85
CA LYS A 155 -30.35 -32.47 13.19
C LYS A 155 -30.77 -31.02 13.21
N LYS A 156 -31.80 -30.63 12.47
CA LYS A 156 -32.28 -29.25 12.42
C LYS A 156 -32.62 -28.71 13.83
N VAL A 157 -33.31 -29.49 14.66
CA VAL A 157 -33.63 -29.12 16.03
C VAL A 157 -32.35 -28.85 16.85
N TYR A 158 -31.32 -29.68 16.69
CA TYR A 158 -30.05 -29.51 17.38
C TYR A 158 -29.36 -28.19 16.99
N TYR A 159 -29.37 -27.83 15.71
CA TYR A 159 -28.75 -26.59 15.24
C TYR A 159 -29.55 -25.34 15.65
N ASP A 160 -30.86 -25.40 15.62
CA ASP A 160 -31.73 -24.33 16.12
C ASP A 160 -31.50 -24.10 17.64
N GLU A 161 -31.26 -25.17 18.42
CA GLU A 161 -30.90 -25.06 19.83
C GLU A 161 -29.50 -24.48 20.06
N ILE A 162 -28.50 -24.75 19.17
CA ILE A 162 -27.19 -24.11 19.24
C ILE A 162 -27.37 -22.60 19.07
N ILE A 163 -28.07 -22.16 18.01
CA ILE A 163 -28.25 -20.73 17.73
C ILE A 163 -29.03 -20.06 18.87
N ARG A 164 -30.09 -20.72 19.39
CA ARG A 164 -30.82 -20.21 20.52
C ARG A 164 -29.92 -20.06 21.75
N SER A 165 -29.11 -21.05 22.07
CA SER A 165 -28.18 -21.01 23.20
C SER A 165 -27.15 -19.88 23.09
N ILE A 166 -26.68 -19.56 21.89
CA ILE A 166 -25.79 -18.40 21.64
C ILE A 166 -26.52 -17.10 21.99
N ILE A 167 -27.78 -16.97 21.59
CA ILE A 167 -28.59 -15.77 21.83
C ILE A 167 -28.93 -15.66 23.32
N ASP A 168 -29.41 -16.74 23.93
CA ASP A 168 -29.81 -16.80 25.36
C ASP A 168 -28.62 -16.55 26.30
N SER A 169 -27.38 -16.88 25.87
CA SER A 169 -26.15 -16.56 26.61
C SER A 169 -25.63 -15.15 26.37
N GLU A 170 -26.36 -14.31 25.64
CA GLU A 170 -25.98 -12.93 25.25
C GLU A 170 -24.70 -12.83 24.41
N MET A 171 -24.27 -13.94 23.79
CA MET A 171 -23.05 -13.99 22.95
C MET A 171 -23.30 -13.75 21.45
N GLY A 172 -24.53 -13.35 21.07
CA GLY A 172 -24.93 -13.20 19.68
C GLY A 172 -24.11 -12.16 18.91
N ALA A 173 -23.76 -11.05 19.55
CA ALA A 173 -22.97 -10.00 18.91
C ALA A 173 -21.54 -10.47 18.61
N GLU A 174 -20.85 -11.06 19.59
CA GLU A 174 -19.50 -11.60 19.48
C GLU A 174 -19.43 -12.75 18.47
N PHE A 175 -20.48 -13.57 18.42
CA PHE A 175 -20.56 -14.68 17.47
C PHE A 175 -20.76 -14.19 16.03
N ILE A 176 -21.62 -13.19 15.80
CA ILE A 176 -21.81 -12.55 14.50
C ILE A 176 -20.50 -11.91 14.03
N GLU A 177 -19.81 -11.18 14.90
CA GLU A 177 -18.50 -10.59 14.59
C GLU A 177 -17.46 -11.65 14.23
N ALA A 178 -17.41 -12.76 14.99
CA ALA A 178 -16.52 -13.88 14.72
C ALA A 178 -16.78 -14.53 13.35
N LEU A 179 -18.05 -14.70 12.95
CA LEU A 179 -18.40 -15.19 11.62
C LEU A 179 -18.03 -14.22 10.51
N CYS A 180 -18.27 -12.93 10.69
CA CYS A 180 -17.87 -11.89 9.71
C CYS A 180 -16.35 -11.89 9.47
N ASN A 181 -15.57 -11.90 10.55
CA ASN A 181 -14.11 -11.96 10.47
C ASN A 181 -13.63 -13.27 9.82
N LEU A 182 -14.27 -14.40 10.10
CA LEU A 182 -13.96 -15.67 9.47
C LEU A 182 -14.24 -15.65 7.96
N ILE A 183 -15.36 -15.06 7.52
CA ILE A 183 -15.68 -14.89 6.09
C ILE A 183 -14.59 -14.09 5.38
N GLN A 184 -14.18 -12.94 5.94
CA GLN A 184 -13.09 -12.12 5.38
C GLN A 184 -11.80 -12.95 5.27
N ASN A 185 -11.39 -13.63 6.34
CA ASN A 185 -10.17 -14.43 6.41
C ASN A 185 -10.18 -15.68 5.49
N LEU A 186 -11.34 -16.21 5.15
CA LEU A 186 -11.49 -17.33 4.22
C LEU A 186 -11.61 -16.88 2.77
N THR A 187 -12.05 -15.65 2.53
CA THR A 187 -12.18 -15.10 1.17
C THR A 187 -10.81 -14.81 0.57
N ILE A 188 -9.92 -14.16 1.32
CA ILE A 188 -8.52 -13.88 0.92
C ILE A 188 -7.61 -14.83 1.71
N ASP A 189 -6.90 -15.68 1.01
CA ASP A 189 -5.97 -16.64 1.64
C ASP A 189 -4.58 -16.02 1.83
N ASN A 190 -4.04 -15.40 0.79
CA ASN A 190 -2.75 -14.72 0.79
C ASN A 190 -2.90 -13.31 0.25
N LEU A 191 -2.20 -12.38 0.87
CA LEU A 191 -2.16 -10.97 0.49
C LEU A 191 -0.75 -10.58 0.06
N HIS A 192 -0.62 -10.08 -1.17
CA HIS A 192 0.64 -9.61 -1.73
C HIS A 192 0.59 -8.10 -1.93
N ILE A 193 1.51 -7.38 -1.29
CA ILE A 193 1.67 -5.94 -1.44
C ILE A 193 2.90 -5.68 -2.33
N ILE A 194 2.67 -5.16 -3.53
CA ILE A 194 3.71 -4.94 -4.53
C ILE A 194 4.34 -3.54 -4.34
N GLY A 195 4.65 -3.21 -3.10
CA GLY A 195 5.38 -2.02 -2.69
C GLY A 195 4.61 -0.71 -2.65
N ASP A 196 5.34 0.31 -2.23
CA ASP A 196 4.90 1.69 -2.07
C ASP A 196 3.68 1.84 -1.13
N ILE A 197 3.85 1.33 0.10
CA ILE A 197 2.87 1.48 1.18
C ILE A 197 2.84 2.92 1.68
N PHE A 198 4.02 3.55 1.77
CA PHE A 198 4.24 4.85 2.37
C PHE A 198 4.13 6.01 1.38
N ASP A 199 4.10 7.23 1.95
CA ASP A 199 4.10 8.53 1.28
C ASP A 199 2.80 8.89 0.53
N ARG A 200 2.59 10.19 0.33
CA ARG A 200 1.53 10.85 -0.47
C ARG A 200 0.14 10.85 0.14
N GLY A 201 -0.33 9.75 0.68
CA GLY A 201 -1.61 9.67 1.40
C GLY A 201 -1.43 9.84 2.90
N PRO A 202 -2.54 10.05 3.64
CA PRO A 202 -2.49 10.60 4.99
C PRO A 202 -2.01 9.62 6.06
N ARG A 203 -2.28 8.31 5.94
CA ARG A 203 -2.17 7.40 7.09
C ARG A 203 -1.63 6.01 6.72
N ALA A 204 -0.37 5.93 6.26
CA ALA A 204 0.32 4.66 6.04
C ALA A 204 0.48 3.82 7.33
N ASP A 205 0.53 4.47 8.49
CA ASP A 205 0.56 3.81 9.79
C ASP A 205 -0.67 2.92 10.04
N ILE A 206 -1.86 3.37 9.66
CA ILE A 206 -3.10 2.57 9.76
C ILE A 206 -3.07 1.38 8.80
N ILE A 207 -2.56 1.57 7.58
CA ILE A 207 -2.36 0.46 6.63
C ILE A 207 -1.44 -0.60 7.25
N MET A 208 -0.32 -0.19 7.84
CA MET A 208 0.61 -1.12 8.48
C MET A 208 -0.04 -1.90 9.63
N GLU A 209 -0.88 -1.25 10.46
CA GLU A 209 -1.63 -1.93 11.52
C GLU A 209 -2.61 -2.99 10.97
N GLU A 210 -3.28 -2.72 9.85
CA GLU A 210 -4.16 -3.71 9.22
C GLU A 210 -3.37 -4.87 8.59
N LEU A 211 -2.23 -4.57 7.93
CA LEU A 211 -1.35 -5.61 7.38
C LEU A 211 -0.77 -6.52 8.48
N MET A 212 -0.39 -5.95 9.63
CA MET A 212 0.13 -6.71 10.77
C MET A 212 -0.91 -7.62 11.43
N LYS A 213 -2.20 -7.31 11.29
CA LYS A 213 -3.31 -8.16 11.75
C LYS A 213 -3.67 -9.25 10.74
N PHE A 214 -3.29 -9.08 9.49
CA PHE A 214 -3.66 -10.02 8.44
C PHE A 214 -2.90 -11.35 8.60
N HIS A 215 -3.57 -12.47 8.35
CA HIS A 215 -3.06 -13.80 8.69
C HIS A 215 -1.92 -14.32 7.79
N ASP A 216 -1.80 -13.83 6.56
CA ASP A 216 -0.74 -14.20 5.63
C ASP A 216 -0.51 -13.09 4.60
N VAL A 217 0.56 -12.32 4.77
CA VAL A 217 0.91 -11.18 3.93
C VAL A 217 2.39 -11.18 3.60
N ASP A 218 2.74 -10.78 2.38
CA ASP A 218 4.11 -10.44 2.00
C ASP A 218 4.18 -9.13 1.23
N ILE A 219 5.36 -8.53 1.23
CA ILE A 219 5.60 -7.18 0.73
C ILE A 219 6.80 -7.21 -0.22
N GLN A 220 6.67 -6.73 -1.44
CA GLN A 220 7.80 -6.46 -2.31
C GLN A 220 8.16 -4.98 -2.17
N TRP A 221 9.35 -4.68 -1.66
CA TRP A 221 9.73 -3.32 -1.31
C TRP A 221 9.72 -2.37 -2.49
N GLY A 222 8.97 -1.28 -2.39
CA GLY A 222 8.98 -0.16 -3.31
C GLY A 222 10.04 0.88 -2.95
N ASN A 223 10.25 1.87 -3.83
CA ASN A 223 11.23 2.93 -3.57
C ASN A 223 10.81 3.82 -2.39
N HIS A 224 9.51 4.07 -2.20
CA HIS A 224 9.02 4.80 -1.03
C HIS A 224 9.24 4.00 0.26
N ASP A 225 9.01 2.68 0.24
CA ASP A 225 9.26 1.81 1.38
C ASP A 225 10.76 1.81 1.75
N ILE A 226 11.65 1.66 0.77
CA ILE A 226 13.12 1.73 0.97
C ILE A 226 13.53 3.07 1.58
N SER A 227 12.92 4.18 1.17
CA SER A 227 13.19 5.51 1.75
C SER A 227 12.81 5.58 3.23
N TRP A 228 11.63 5.05 3.61
CA TRP A 228 11.19 4.96 5.01
C TRP A 228 12.03 3.98 5.83
N MET A 229 12.38 2.82 5.27
CA MET A 229 13.30 1.87 5.88
C MET A 229 14.67 2.51 6.14
N GLY A 230 15.21 3.27 5.16
CA GLY A 230 16.44 4.03 5.28
C GLY A 230 16.37 5.12 6.36
N ALA A 231 15.26 5.85 6.42
CA ALA A 231 15.02 6.85 7.46
C ALA A 231 15.02 6.21 8.86
N ALA A 232 14.38 5.07 9.03
CA ALA A 232 14.36 4.32 10.29
C ALA A 232 15.74 3.79 10.72
N THR A 233 16.67 3.55 9.77
CA THR A 233 18.07 3.20 10.07
C THR A 233 18.92 4.41 10.49
N GLY A 234 18.39 5.63 10.28
CA GLY A 234 19.09 6.89 10.53
C GLY A 234 19.91 7.39 9.35
N ASN A 235 19.60 7.00 8.10
CA ASN A 235 20.16 7.65 6.91
C ASN A 235 19.58 9.06 6.77
N LEU A 236 20.43 10.07 6.83
CA LEU A 236 20.00 11.48 6.87
C LEU A 236 19.32 11.92 5.56
N ALA A 237 19.76 11.44 4.41
CA ALA A 237 19.16 11.79 3.14
C ALA A 237 17.76 11.17 2.99
N CYS A 238 17.56 9.92 3.44
CA CYS A 238 16.25 9.27 3.50
C CYS A 238 15.30 10.01 4.47
N ILE A 239 15.78 10.43 5.64
CA ILE A 239 15.00 11.25 6.60
C ILE A 239 14.54 12.55 5.95
N CYS A 240 15.46 13.29 5.31
CA CYS A 240 15.10 14.52 4.61
C CYS A 240 14.08 14.26 3.48
N ASN A 241 14.24 13.17 2.74
CA ASN A 241 13.33 12.79 1.67
C ASN A 241 11.92 12.49 2.17
N VAL A 242 11.81 11.65 3.21
CA VAL A 242 10.53 11.33 3.86
C VAL A 242 9.84 12.60 4.35
N LEU A 243 10.55 13.45 5.09
CA LEU A 243 10.00 14.71 5.62
C LEU A 243 9.58 15.66 4.49
N ARG A 244 10.40 15.80 3.44
CA ARG A 244 10.09 16.64 2.28
C ARG A 244 8.81 16.19 1.58
N ILE A 245 8.64 14.88 1.37
CA ILE A 245 7.44 14.34 0.72
C ILE A 245 6.24 14.48 1.64
N ALA A 246 6.34 14.11 2.90
CA ALA A 246 5.24 14.21 3.86
C ALA A 246 4.74 15.67 3.99
N ILE A 247 5.65 16.66 4.11
CA ILE A 247 5.28 18.08 4.15
C ILE A 247 4.64 18.53 2.84
N ARG A 248 5.18 18.10 1.69
CA ARG A 248 4.62 18.43 0.38
C ARG A 248 3.18 17.97 0.22
N TYR A 249 2.84 16.81 0.77
CA TYR A 249 1.50 16.23 0.67
C TYR A 249 0.63 16.45 1.92
N ASN A 250 1.09 17.32 2.84
CA ASN A 250 0.37 17.68 4.06
C ASN A 250 0.10 16.48 5.00
N CYS A 251 1.01 15.50 5.06
CA CYS A 251 0.87 14.29 5.88
C CYS A 251 1.53 14.48 7.26
N PHE A 252 1.16 15.55 7.98
CA PHE A 252 1.72 15.86 9.30
C PHE A 252 1.25 14.86 10.36
N ASP A 253 -0.02 14.46 10.34
CA ASP A 253 -0.61 13.47 11.25
C ASP A 253 0.12 12.13 11.21
N LEU A 254 0.55 11.69 10.01
CA LEU A 254 1.36 10.48 9.87
C LEU A 254 2.67 10.58 10.65
N LEU A 255 3.34 11.75 10.56
CA LEU A 255 4.62 11.96 11.22
C LEU A 255 4.46 12.14 12.73
N GLU A 256 3.55 13.03 13.17
CA GLU A 256 3.41 13.41 14.58
C GLU A 256 2.55 12.40 15.36
N ASP A 257 1.33 12.12 14.93
CA ASP A 257 0.41 11.21 15.62
C ASP A 257 0.75 9.75 15.37
N GLY A 258 1.01 9.38 14.10
CA GLY A 258 1.30 8.00 13.72
C GLY A 258 2.64 7.50 14.25
N TYR A 259 3.68 8.31 14.11
CA TYR A 259 5.05 7.90 14.44
C TYR A 259 5.74 8.70 15.53
N GLY A 260 5.13 9.75 16.05
CA GLY A 260 5.70 10.56 17.14
C GLY A 260 6.96 11.33 16.73
N ILE A 261 7.08 11.69 15.44
CA ILE A 261 8.20 12.47 14.91
C ILE A 261 7.99 13.94 15.25
N ASN A 262 8.84 14.49 16.10
CA ASN A 262 8.71 15.88 16.54
C ASN A 262 9.18 16.88 15.48
N LEU A 263 8.23 17.58 14.84
CA LEU A 263 8.49 18.57 13.79
C LEU A 263 8.72 20.00 14.32
N ARG A 264 8.51 20.26 15.60
CA ARG A 264 8.68 21.59 16.20
C ARG A 264 10.07 22.19 15.98
N PRO A 265 11.20 21.44 16.11
CA PRO A 265 12.52 22.00 15.80
C PRO A 265 12.63 22.48 14.35
N LEU A 266 12.08 21.72 13.38
CA LEU A 266 12.07 22.10 11.97
C LEU A 266 11.20 23.34 11.72
N SER A 267 10.02 23.42 12.32
CA SER A 267 9.12 24.58 12.15
C SER A 267 9.75 25.86 12.72
N MET A 268 10.40 25.80 13.88
CA MET A 268 11.08 26.95 14.50
C MET A 268 12.30 27.41 13.67
N PHE A 269 13.10 26.46 13.19
CA PHE A 269 14.23 26.74 12.31
C PHE A 269 13.76 27.42 11.02
N ALA A 270 12.77 26.84 10.35
CA ALA A 270 12.22 27.33 9.08
C ALA A 270 11.60 28.73 9.23
N ALA A 271 10.78 28.96 10.26
CA ALA A 271 10.16 30.26 10.52
C ALA A 271 11.18 31.38 10.74
N ARG A 272 12.33 31.07 11.33
CA ARG A 272 13.40 32.03 11.59
C ARG A 272 14.28 32.26 10.36
N VAL A 273 14.76 31.18 9.73
CA VAL A 273 15.72 31.24 8.61
C VAL A 273 15.08 31.78 7.34
N TYR A 274 13.84 31.40 7.07
CA TYR A 274 13.07 31.81 5.89
C TYR A 274 11.99 32.84 6.23
N ARG A 275 12.21 33.71 7.26
CA ARG A 275 11.23 34.69 7.72
C ARG A 275 10.66 35.53 6.57
N ASP A 276 11.56 36.10 5.75
CA ASP A 276 11.24 37.05 4.67
C ASP A 276 11.18 36.38 3.30
N ASP A 277 10.86 35.09 3.28
CA ASP A 277 10.74 34.27 2.09
C ASP A 277 9.34 33.67 1.99
N ALA A 278 8.65 33.90 0.88
CA ALA A 278 7.31 33.34 0.63
C ALA A 278 7.36 31.83 0.31
N CYS A 279 8.51 31.31 -0.12
CA CYS A 279 8.72 29.90 -0.49
C CYS A 279 7.66 29.34 -1.47
N GLU A 280 7.24 30.13 -2.46
CA GLU A 280 6.10 29.85 -3.35
C GLU A 280 6.18 28.50 -4.07
N HIS A 281 7.40 28.10 -4.47
CA HIS A 281 7.64 26.81 -5.16
C HIS A 281 7.58 25.59 -4.23
N PHE A 282 7.45 25.82 -2.93
CA PHE A 282 7.45 24.81 -1.87
C PHE A 282 6.08 24.67 -1.17
N MET A 283 5.04 25.33 -1.69
CA MET A 283 3.70 25.23 -1.11
C MET A 283 3.22 23.78 -1.04
N PRO A 284 2.59 23.37 0.06
CA PRO A 284 2.04 22.03 0.20
C PRO A 284 0.87 21.82 -0.79
N LYS A 285 0.68 20.57 -1.18
CA LYS A 285 -0.49 20.13 -1.95
C LYS A 285 -1.55 19.63 -0.98
N ILE A 286 -2.57 20.39 -0.77
CA ILE A 286 -3.74 19.96 0.01
C ILE A 286 -4.71 19.31 -0.96
N LEU A 287 -4.86 17.99 -0.86
CA LEU A 287 -5.71 17.20 -1.76
C LEU A 287 -7.16 17.13 -1.26
N ASP A 288 -7.36 17.21 0.06
CA ASP A 288 -8.67 17.16 0.70
C ASP A 288 -8.61 17.84 2.07
N GLU A 289 -9.29 18.98 2.20
CA GLU A 289 -9.27 19.78 3.44
C GLU A 289 -9.97 19.10 4.63
N ASN A 290 -10.75 18.05 4.40
CA ASN A 290 -11.46 17.35 5.47
C ASN A 290 -10.65 16.18 6.06
N ILE A 291 -9.65 15.69 5.33
CA ILE A 291 -8.85 14.51 5.72
C ILE A 291 -7.49 14.93 6.29
N TYR A 292 -6.97 16.08 5.86
CA TYR A 292 -5.65 16.56 6.24
C TYR A 292 -5.76 17.69 7.26
N ASP A 293 -4.81 17.72 8.18
CA ASP A 293 -4.75 18.72 9.25
C ASP A 293 -4.63 20.16 8.71
N ALA A 294 -5.24 21.10 9.40
CA ALA A 294 -5.20 22.52 9.05
C ALA A 294 -3.88 23.15 9.48
N VAL A 295 -2.82 22.93 8.71
CA VAL A 295 -1.50 23.54 8.91
C VAL A 295 -1.41 24.86 8.16
N ASP A 296 -0.75 25.87 8.75
CA ASP A 296 -0.43 27.11 8.03
C ASP A 296 0.40 26.81 6.77
N PRO A 297 -0.15 27.01 5.56
CA PRO A 297 0.55 26.68 4.33
C PRO A 297 1.86 27.45 4.15
N GLY A 298 1.94 28.69 4.69
CA GLY A 298 3.15 29.50 4.62
C GLY A 298 4.27 28.93 5.49
N LEU A 299 3.95 28.44 6.69
CA LEU A 299 4.93 27.77 7.55
C LEU A 299 5.34 26.42 6.94
N ALA A 300 4.39 25.65 6.45
CA ALA A 300 4.66 24.38 5.77
C ALA A 300 5.59 24.56 4.55
N ALA A 301 5.39 25.61 3.74
CA ALA A 301 6.27 25.93 2.61
C ALA A 301 7.71 26.26 3.07
N LYS A 302 7.87 26.99 4.18
CA LYS A 302 9.19 27.26 4.77
C LYS A 302 9.86 26.01 5.29
N MET A 303 9.12 25.14 5.98
CA MET A 303 9.61 23.83 6.45
C MET A 303 10.03 22.94 5.27
N HIS A 304 9.23 22.91 4.20
CA HIS A 304 9.52 22.17 2.99
C HIS A 304 10.82 22.64 2.33
N LYS A 305 10.99 23.94 2.17
CA LYS A 305 12.22 24.52 1.62
C LYS A 305 13.43 24.23 2.50
N ALA A 306 13.30 24.40 3.81
CA ALA A 306 14.38 24.13 4.77
C ALA A 306 14.88 22.69 4.65
N ILE A 307 13.99 21.72 4.72
CA ILE A 307 14.37 20.30 4.63
C ILE A 307 14.88 19.91 3.23
N ALA A 308 14.37 20.52 2.15
CA ALA A 308 14.84 20.29 0.80
C ALA A 308 16.29 20.79 0.62
N VAL A 309 16.65 21.96 1.15
CA VAL A 309 18.03 22.49 1.09
C VAL A 309 18.98 21.60 1.88
N ILE A 310 18.59 21.15 3.09
CA ILE A 310 19.37 20.20 3.89
C ILE A 310 19.53 18.88 3.12
N GLN A 311 18.47 18.38 2.48
CA GLN A 311 18.50 17.16 1.64
C GLN A 311 19.57 17.26 0.56
N PHE A 312 19.61 18.36 -0.22
CA PHE A 312 20.60 18.51 -1.27
C PHE A 312 22.05 18.56 -0.77
N LYS A 313 22.26 19.07 0.45
CA LYS A 313 23.59 19.05 1.09
C LYS A 313 24.01 17.63 1.46
N VAL A 314 23.14 16.87 2.17
CA VAL A 314 23.47 15.50 2.62
C VAL A 314 23.53 14.52 1.45
N GLU A 315 22.66 14.64 0.44
CA GLU A 315 22.77 13.87 -0.81
C GLU A 315 24.11 14.13 -1.52
N GLY A 316 24.53 15.39 -1.62
CA GLY A 316 25.82 15.76 -2.20
C GLY A 316 27.00 15.17 -1.44
N GLN A 317 26.91 15.05 -0.10
CA GLN A 317 27.93 14.38 0.70
C GLN A 317 27.98 12.87 0.40
N ILE A 318 26.83 12.20 0.24
CA ILE A 318 26.76 10.78 -0.17
C ILE A 318 27.41 10.60 -1.56
N ILE A 319 27.02 11.42 -2.54
CA ILE A 319 27.57 11.33 -3.90
C ILE A 319 29.10 11.48 -3.90
N LYS A 320 29.64 12.39 -3.08
CA LYS A 320 31.10 12.55 -2.95
C LYS A 320 31.79 11.34 -2.30
N ARG A 321 31.10 10.63 -1.37
CA ARG A 321 31.64 9.39 -0.77
C ARG A 321 31.59 8.21 -1.74
N HIS A 322 30.65 8.23 -2.70
CA HIS A 322 30.34 7.13 -3.61
C HIS A 322 30.42 7.54 -5.09
N PRO A 323 31.62 7.80 -5.63
CA PRO A 323 31.78 8.11 -7.05
C PRO A 323 31.28 6.99 -7.97
N GLU A 324 31.28 5.75 -7.48
CA GLU A 324 30.76 4.57 -8.19
C GLU A 324 29.25 4.63 -8.50
N TYR A 325 28.50 5.51 -7.84
CA TYR A 325 27.07 5.73 -8.12
C TYR A 325 26.84 6.49 -9.43
N ASN A 326 27.87 7.18 -9.95
CA ASN A 326 27.81 8.00 -11.19
C ASN A 326 26.66 9.03 -11.15
N MET A 327 26.54 9.75 -10.03
CA MET A 327 25.46 10.71 -9.79
C MET A 327 25.97 12.16 -9.61
N GLU A 328 27.17 12.48 -10.10
CA GLU A 328 27.77 13.81 -9.96
C GLU A 328 26.90 14.91 -10.58
N ASP A 329 26.06 14.56 -11.57
CA ASP A 329 25.12 15.50 -12.18
C ASP A 329 24.09 16.06 -11.19
N ARG A 330 23.85 15.39 -10.07
CA ARG A 330 22.98 15.85 -8.98
C ARG A 330 23.65 16.79 -7.98
N LEU A 331 24.94 17.08 -8.11
CA LEU A 331 25.64 18.05 -7.25
C LEU A 331 25.26 19.50 -7.58
N HIS A 332 23.95 19.79 -7.65
CA HIS A 332 23.43 21.07 -8.14
C HIS A 332 23.89 22.26 -7.31
N LEU A 333 23.94 22.16 -5.98
CA LEU A 333 24.39 23.26 -5.10
C LEU A 333 25.82 23.70 -5.42
N THR A 334 26.70 22.79 -5.87
CA THR A 334 28.09 23.10 -6.25
C THR A 334 28.21 23.75 -7.63
N ARG A 335 27.11 23.73 -8.41
CA ARG A 335 27.06 24.26 -9.78
C ARG A 335 26.26 25.56 -9.88
N ILE A 336 25.88 26.14 -8.74
CA ILE A 336 25.21 27.44 -8.69
C ILE A 336 26.23 28.55 -8.85
N ASN A 337 25.98 29.46 -9.80
CA ASN A 337 26.62 30.76 -9.84
C ASN A 337 25.78 31.75 -9.04
N PHE A 338 26.21 32.03 -7.80
CA PHE A 338 25.46 32.89 -6.88
C PHE A 338 25.42 34.36 -7.33
N GLU A 339 26.44 34.83 -8.07
CA GLU A 339 26.49 36.23 -8.58
C GLU A 339 25.46 36.43 -9.69
N LYS A 340 25.39 35.48 -10.64
CA LYS A 340 24.44 35.52 -11.76
C LYS A 340 23.04 35.02 -11.36
N GLY A 341 22.94 34.20 -10.30
CA GLY A 341 21.72 33.52 -9.92
C GLY A 341 21.29 32.46 -10.92
N THR A 342 22.26 31.66 -11.40
CA THR A 342 22.05 30.58 -12.37
C THR A 342 22.63 29.26 -11.86
N VAL A 343 22.18 28.14 -12.44
CA VAL A 343 22.71 26.81 -12.16
C VAL A 343 23.05 26.09 -13.46
N THR A 344 24.13 25.32 -13.47
CA THR A 344 24.48 24.49 -14.62
C THR A 344 23.97 23.08 -14.46
N ILE A 345 23.06 22.62 -15.34
CA ILE A 345 22.48 21.27 -15.36
C ILE A 345 22.78 20.62 -16.71
N LYS A 346 23.42 19.45 -16.72
CA LYS A 346 23.81 18.71 -17.92
C LYS A 346 24.53 19.61 -18.96
N GLY A 347 25.41 20.49 -18.48
CA GLY A 347 26.22 21.40 -19.32
C GLY A 347 25.50 22.65 -19.84
N LYS A 348 24.22 22.85 -19.53
CA LYS A 348 23.42 24.04 -19.90
C LYS A 348 23.16 24.91 -18.68
N GLU A 349 23.29 26.23 -18.82
CA GLU A 349 23.01 27.21 -17.75
C GLU A 349 21.54 27.59 -17.75
N TYR A 350 20.92 27.57 -16.56
CA TYR A 350 19.51 27.90 -16.33
C TYR A 350 19.39 28.96 -15.23
N PRO A 351 18.50 29.96 -15.36
CA PRO A 351 18.22 30.91 -14.31
C PRO A 351 17.50 30.22 -13.16
N LEU A 352 17.89 30.53 -11.92
CA LEU A 352 17.17 30.11 -10.73
C LEU A 352 15.89 30.91 -10.54
N THR A 353 14.78 30.24 -10.33
CA THR A 353 13.48 30.84 -9.98
C THR A 353 13.47 31.40 -8.56
N ASP A 354 14.21 30.72 -7.68
CA ASP A 354 14.38 31.12 -6.28
C ASP A 354 15.88 31.16 -5.95
N LYS A 355 16.35 32.36 -5.57
CA LYS A 355 17.78 32.63 -5.28
C LYS A 355 18.07 32.71 -3.79
N LYS A 356 17.03 32.61 -2.93
CA LYS A 356 17.18 32.75 -1.49
C LYS A 356 17.61 31.42 -0.85
N LEU A 357 18.91 31.23 -0.74
CA LEU A 357 19.54 30.06 -0.12
C LEU A 357 20.41 30.48 1.09
N PRO A 358 19.80 30.99 2.19
CA PRO A 358 20.52 31.68 3.27
C PRO A 358 21.49 30.78 4.05
N THR A 359 21.31 29.46 4.01
CA THR A 359 22.18 28.51 4.72
C THR A 359 23.25 27.87 3.83
N VAL A 360 23.30 28.22 2.54
CA VAL A 360 24.28 27.66 1.58
C VAL A 360 25.49 28.59 1.50
N ASP A 361 26.66 28.11 1.93
CA ASP A 361 27.92 28.82 1.74
C ASP A 361 28.43 28.60 0.31
N PRO A 362 28.60 29.67 -0.50
CA PRO A 362 29.13 29.52 -1.86
C PRO A 362 30.52 28.87 -1.94
N LYS A 363 31.33 28.92 -0.88
CA LYS A 363 32.66 28.32 -0.80
C LYS A 363 32.63 26.83 -0.48
N ASP A 364 31.61 26.38 0.27
CA ASP A 364 31.40 24.98 0.63
C ASP A 364 29.89 24.66 0.66
N PRO A 365 29.26 24.56 -0.53
CA PRO A 365 27.81 24.49 -0.64
C PRO A 365 27.16 23.24 -0.03
N LEU A 366 27.94 22.19 0.21
CA LEU A 366 27.44 20.93 0.79
C LEU A 366 27.61 20.85 2.29
N LYS A 367 28.27 21.87 2.91
CA LYS A 367 28.44 21.89 4.36
C LYS A 367 27.14 22.27 5.07
N LEU A 368 26.77 21.50 6.08
CA LEU A 368 25.70 21.88 6.98
C LEU A 368 26.16 23.03 7.90
N THR A 369 25.27 23.94 8.21
CA THR A 369 25.49 24.88 9.33
C THR A 369 25.35 24.12 10.65
N LYS A 370 25.91 24.66 11.73
CA LYS A 370 25.77 24.05 13.08
C LYS A 370 24.31 23.82 13.46
N GLU A 371 23.43 24.75 13.12
CA GLU A 371 22.00 24.63 13.41
C GLU A 371 21.32 23.55 12.56
N GLU A 372 21.73 23.39 11.29
CA GLU A 372 21.26 22.29 10.45
C GLU A 372 21.77 20.93 10.95
N GLU A 373 23.02 20.86 11.44
CA GLU A 373 23.58 19.65 12.05
C GLU A 373 22.79 19.25 13.30
N GLU A 374 22.50 20.20 14.20
CA GLU A 374 21.68 19.96 15.39
C GLU A 374 20.24 19.54 15.02
N LEU A 375 19.63 20.22 14.04
CA LEU A 375 18.28 19.92 13.60
C LEU A 375 18.18 18.51 13.03
N ILE A 376 19.05 18.16 12.07
CA ILE A 376 18.98 16.85 11.40
C ILE A 376 19.35 15.72 12.37
N HIS A 377 20.24 15.98 13.33
CA HIS A 377 20.54 15.03 14.40
C HIS A 377 19.31 14.74 15.26
N ASN A 378 18.59 15.78 15.70
CA ASN A 378 17.37 15.62 16.50
C ASN A 378 16.28 14.87 15.74
N LEU A 379 16.10 15.18 14.46
CA LEU A 379 15.17 14.46 13.58
C LEU A 379 15.60 13.00 13.44
N CYS A 380 16.88 12.72 13.22
CA CYS A 380 17.41 11.35 13.15
C CYS A 380 17.11 10.56 14.43
N MET A 381 17.31 11.16 15.60
CA MET A 381 16.97 10.52 16.87
C MET A 381 15.47 10.23 16.99
N SER A 382 14.60 11.15 16.52
CA SER A 382 13.14 10.91 16.49
C SER A 382 12.78 9.69 15.65
N PHE A 383 13.32 9.54 14.43
CA PHE A 383 13.10 8.37 13.57
C PHE A 383 13.64 7.07 14.18
N LYS A 384 14.86 7.09 14.72
CA LYS A 384 15.49 5.90 15.34
C LYS A 384 14.77 5.42 16.60
N HIS A 385 14.16 6.31 17.35
CA HIS A 385 13.50 6.00 18.63
C HIS A 385 11.97 5.95 18.56
N SER A 386 11.35 6.19 17.40
CA SER A 386 9.93 6.01 17.21
C SER A 386 9.53 4.54 17.34
N VAL A 387 8.85 4.19 18.43
CA VAL A 387 8.47 2.80 18.73
C VAL A 387 7.57 2.23 17.64
N ASN A 388 6.56 2.99 17.19
CA ASN A 388 5.64 2.55 16.15
C ASN A 388 6.35 2.39 14.80
N LEU A 389 7.17 3.36 14.39
CA LEU A 389 7.92 3.27 13.14
C LEU A 389 8.83 2.03 13.15
N GLN A 390 9.61 1.83 14.22
CA GLN A 390 10.51 0.69 14.33
C GLN A 390 9.76 -0.65 14.31
N ARG A 391 8.57 -0.72 14.91
CA ARG A 391 7.71 -1.91 14.87
C ARG A 391 7.22 -2.20 13.44
N HIS A 392 6.73 -1.19 12.74
CA HIS A 392 6.27 -1.30 11.36
C HIS A 392 7.41 -1.68 10.40
N ILE A 393 8.55 -1.03 10.52
CA ILE A 393 9.72 -1.32 9.68
C ILE A 393 10.26 -2.73 9.92
N ARG A 394 10.29 -3.22 11.16
CA ARG A 394 10.63 -4.64 11.43
C ARG A 394 9.66 -5.61 10.76
N PHE A 395 8.37 -5.27 10.72
CA PHE A 395 7.38 -6.06 9.99
C PHE A 395 7.67 -6.06 8.48
N VAL A 396 7.96 -4.89 7.89
CA VAL A 396 8.35 -4.77 6.48
C VAL A 396 9.61 -5.60 6.17
N TYR A 397 10.60 -5.68 7.08
CA TYR A 397 11.77 -6.54 6.92
C TYR A 397 11.43 -8.03 7.05
N SER A 398 10.56 -8.41 7.98
CA SER A 398 10.26 -9.82 8.26
C SER A 398 9.32 -10.46 7.24
N HIS A 399 8.48 -9.67 6.57
CA HIS A 399 7.49 -10.11 5.58
C HIS A 399 7.81 -9.59 4.16
N GLY A 400 8.93 -8.87 4.01
CA GLY A 400 9.29 -8.23 2.75
C GLY A 400 10.57 -8.74 2.12
N ALA A 401 10.66 -8.53 0.80
CA ALA A 401 11.79 -8.88 -0.05
C ALA A 401 11.85 -7.95 -1.28
N MET A 402 12.95 -8.00 -2.03
CA MET A 402 13.05 -7.31 -3.32
C MET A 402 12.15 -7.94 -4.40
N TYR A 403 11.89 -9.22 -4.30
CA TYR A 403 11.01 -9.98 -5.19
C TYR A 403 10.50 -11.25 -4.48
N LYS A 404 9.45 -11.84 -5.04
CA LYS A 404 8.94 -13.16 -4.62
C LYS A 404 8.51 -13.98 -5.83
N CYS A 405 8.81 -15.28 -5.80
CA CYS A 405 8.22 -16.26 -6.72
C CYS A 405 7.15 -17.05 -5.98
N CYS A 406 5.90 -16.95 -6.38
CA CYS A 406 4.77 -17.64 -5.75
C CYS A 406 3.79 -18.13 -6.80
N ASN A 407 3.44 -19.42 -6.76
CA ASN A 407 2.45 -20.04 -7.66
C ASN A 407 2.62 -19.70 -9.15
N SER A 408 3.86 -19.76 -9.64
CA SER A 408 4.27 -19.38 -11.00
C SER A 408 4.16 -17.88 -11.31
N ASN A 409 3.93 -17.03 -10.30
CA ASN A 409 4.00 -15.59 -10.45
C ASN A 409 5.32 -15.05 -9.91
N LEU A 410 5.94 -14.14 -10.64
CA LEU A 410 7.11 -13.35 -10.22
C LEU A 410 6.65 -11.96 -9.81
N LEU A 411 6.86 -11.62 -8.56
CA LEU A 411 6.44 -10.37 -7.95
C LEU A 411 7.65 -9.47 -7.68
N TYR A 412 7.62 -8.22 -8.11
CA TYR A 412 8.58 -7.17 -7.75
C TYR A 412 7.96 -5.80 -8.03
N HIS A 413 8.41 -4.77 -7.32
CA HIS A 413 7.76 -3.47 -7.39
C HIS A 413 8.01 -2.74 -8.72
N GLY A 414 9.26 -2.43 -9.08
CA GLY A 414 9.60 -1.52 -10.18
C GLY A 414 10.00 -2.23 -11.47
N CYS A 415 11.26 -2.55 -11.63
CA CYS A 415 11.79 -3.16 -12.87
C CYS A 415 12.97 -4.10 -12.61
N ILE A 416 13.26 -4.94 -13.60
CA ILE A 416 14.56 -5.61 -13.72
C ILE A 416 15.38 -4.79 -14.74
N PRO A 417 16.38 -4.00 -14.32
CA PRO A 417 17.08 -3.07 -15.21
C PRO A 417 17.64 -3.76 -16.47
N MET A 418 17.40 -3.15 -17.64
CA MET A 418 17.80 -3.67 -18.94
C MET A 418 18.55 -2.60 -19.75
N LYS A 419 19.44 -3.06 -20.65
CA LYS A 419 20.05 -2.27 -21.70
C LYS A 419 19.12 -2.19 -22.91
N GLU A 420 19.33 -1.24 -23.82
CA GLU A 420 18.52 -1.07 -25.05
C GLU A 420 18.51 -2.32 -25.95
N ASN A 421 19.55 -3.15 -25.91
CA ASN A 421 19.63 -4.40 -26.66
C ASN A 421 18.86 -5.57 -25.99
N GLY A 422 18.24 -5.33 -24.82
CA GLY A 422 17.49 -6.32 -24.08
C GLY A 422 18.32 -7.23 -23.16
N ASP A 423 19.59 -6.98 -22.98
CA ASP A 423 20.38 -7.64 -21.94
C ASP A 423 20.10 -7.01 -20.57
N PHE A 424 20.26 -7.80 -19.51
CA PHE A 424 20.18 -7.25 -18.16
C PHE A 424 21.27 -6.21 -17.93
N ASP A 425 20.90 -5.05 -17.40
CA ASP A 425 21.88 -4.02 -17.07
C ASP A 425 22.67 -4.42 -15.83
N GLU A 426 23.87 -3.86 -15.73
CA GLU A 426 24.87 -4.22 -14.73
C GLU A 426 25.09 -3.06 -13.77
N ILE A 427 25.18 -3.38 -12.49
CA ILE A 427 25.62 -2.46 -11.45
C ILE A 427 26.88 -3.00 -10.79
N LYS A 428 27.78 -2.12 -10.40
CA LYS A 428 29.01 -2.49 -9.71
C LYS A 428 28.98 -2.00 -8.28
N PHE A 429 29.01 -2.93 -7.33
CA PHE A 429 29.14 -2.64 -5.90
C PHE A 429 30.39 -3.32 -5.34
N ASN A 430 31.22 -2.57 -4.61
CA ASN A 430 32.44 -3.09 -3.99
C ASN A 430 33.34 -3.89 -4.97
N GLY A 431 33.43 -3.43 -6.23
CA GLY A 431 34.23 -4.09 -7.26
C GLY A 431 33.58 -5.29 -7.95
N ILE A 432 32.44 -5.79 -7.46
CA ILE A 432 31.70 -6.94 -8.01
C ILE A 432 30.56 -6.43 -8.91
N ILE A 433 30.34 -7.09 -10.04
CA ILE A 433 29.28 -6.80 -10.98
C ILE A 433 28.07 -7.70 -10.71
N TYR A 434 26.90 -7.09 -10.62
CA TYR A 434 25.60 -7.75 -10.42
C TYR A 434 24.63 -7.38 -11.54
N SER A 435 23.79 -8.32 -11.96
CA SER A 435 22.72 -8.12 -12.94
C SER A 435 21.57 -9.09 -12.71
N GLY A 436 20.39 -8.81 -13.25
CA GLY A 436 19.22 -9.68 -13.19
C GLY A 436 18.87 -10.10 -11.75
N LYS A 437 18.57 -11.38 -11.55
CA LYS A 437 18.23 -11.93 -10.24
C LYS A 437 19.32 -11.70 -9.19
N ARG A 438 20.60 -11.90 -9.53
CA ARG A 438 21.72 -11.69 -8.60
C ARG A 438 21.82 -10.25 -8.10
N MET A 439 21.40 -9.28 -8.88
CA MET A 439 21.34 -7.87 -8.44
C MET A 439 20.30 -7.71 -7.32
N LEU A 440 19.11 -8.28 -7.49
CA LEU A 440 18.05 -8.18 -6.49
C LEU A 440 18.42 -8.95 -5.20
N ASP A 441 19.00 -10.15 -5.33
CA ASP A 441 19.48 -10.94 -4.18
C ASP A 441 20.50 -10.15 -3.35
N TYR A 442 21.49 -9.51 -4.01
CA TYR A 442 22.49 -8.69 -3.33
C TYR A 442 21.90 -7.43 -2.68
N ILE A 443 21.00 -6.74 -3.38
CA ILE A 443 20.33 -5.54 -2.85
C ILE A 443 19.50 -5.91 -1.61
N GLU A 444 18.79 -7.01 -1.64
CA GLU A 444 18.00 -7.48 -0.50
C GLU A 444 18.89 -7.72 0.73
N ASP A 445 20.00 -8.41 0.57
CA ASP A 445 20.96 -8.63 1.65
C ASP A 445 21.54 -7.30 2.16
N ALA A 446 21.90 -6.39 1.27
CA ALA A 446 22.47 -5.10 1.62
C ALA A 446 21.46 -4.21 2.38
N VAL A 447 20.19 -4.20 1.97
CA VAL A 447 19.10 -3.48 2.66
C VAL A 447 18.90 -4.05 4.07
N LYS A 448 18.97 -5.38 4.25
CA LYS A 448 18.93 -6.04 5.56
C LYS A 448 20.15 -5.66 6.42
N MET A 449 21.34 -5.63 5.83
CA MET A 449 22.55 -5.20 6.54
C MET A 449 22.48 -3.76 7.04
N ALA A 450 21.89 -2.84 6.28
CA ALA A 450 21.70 -1.45 6.70
C ALA A 450 20.95 -1.33 8.03
N TYR A 451 20.02 -2.21 8.30
CA TYR A 451 19.20 -2.19 9.52
C TYR A 451 19.77 -3.05 10.64
N PHE A 452 20.15 -4.31 10.34
CA PHE A 452 20.45 -5.30 11.37
C PHE A 452 21.91 -5.32 11.84
N LEU A 453 22.86 -4.71 11.10
CA LEU A 453 24.23 -4.57 11.60
C LEU A 453 24.27 -3.68 12.85
N PRO A 454 25.17 -3.95 13.80
CA PRO A 454 25.44 -3.07 14.93
C PRO A 454 25.83 -1.66 14.48
N ASP A 455 25.53 -0.64 15.30
CA ASP A 455 25.83 0.76 14.94
C ASP A 455 27.34 1.08 14.90
N ASP A 456 28.17 0.26 15.53
CA ASP A 456 29.63 0.35 15.53
C ASP A 456 30.30 -0.41 14.37
N ASP A 457 29.52 -1.11 13.52
CA ASP A 457 30.06 -1.74 12.32
C ASP A 457 30.38 -0.69 11.24
N THR A 458 31.65 -0.62 10.84
CA THR A 458 32.15 0.38 9.88
C THR A 458 31.54 0.26 8.48
N SER A 459 31.03 -0.92 8.12
CA SER A 459 30.39 -1.15 6.82
C SER A 459 28.92 -0.67 6.79
N LYS A 460 28.29 -0.47 7.94
CA LYS A 460 26.89 -0.10 8.04
C LYS A 460 26.55 1.19 7.31
N GLU A 461 27.43 2.19 7.34
CA GLU A 461 27.20 3.47 6.68
C GLU A 461 27.12 3.30 5.16
N TRP A 462 27.93 2.42 4.58
CA TRP A 462 27.86 2.11 3.16
C TRP A 462 26.49 1.50 2.78
N TYR A 463 25.96 0.58 3.58
CA TYR A 463 24.65 -0.02 3.34
C TYR A 463 23.51 1.00 3.49
N LYS A 464 23.61 1.94 4.44
CA LYS A 464 22.65 3.03 4.57
C LYS A 464 22.69 3.95 3.36
N ASP A 465 23.87 4.33 2.86
CA ASP A 465 24.01 5.15 1.66
C ASP A 465 23.45 4.43 0.42
N LEU A 466 23.56 3.11 0.35
CA LEU A 466 22.92 2.31 -0.70
C LEU A 466 21.38 2.42 -0.65
N MET A 467 20.76 2.50 0.51
CA MET A 467 19.30 2.69 0.59
C MET A 467 18.87 4.02 -0.04
N TRP A 468 19.64 5.09 0.17
CA TRP A 468 19.39 6.34 -0.54
C TRP A 468 19.62 6.20 -2.06
N TYR A 469 20.66 5.48 -2.49
CA TYR A 469 20.87 5.19 -3.90
C TYR A 469 19.67 4.45 -4.51
N LEU A 470 19.11 3.49 -3.82
CA LEU A 470 17.93 2.74 -4.29
C LEU A 470 16.72 3.65 -4.48
N TRP A 471 16.57 4.69 -3.69
CA TRP A 471 15.50 5.69 -3.85
C TRP A 471 15.56 6.41 -5.19
N CYS A 472 16.75 6.83 -5.68
CA CYS A 472 16.86 7.76 -6.80
C CYS A 472 18.00 7.43 -7.79
N GLY A 473 18.70 6.33 -7.60
CA GLY A 473 19.87 5.95 -8.42
C GLY A 473 19.49 5.47 -9.83
N PRO A 474 20.34 5.75 -10.84
CA PRO A 474 20.01 5.53 -12.25
C PRO A 474 19.82 4.07 -12.66
N LYS A 475 20.29 3.11 -11.86
CA LYS A 475 20.14 1.67 -12.11
C LYS A 475 19.36 0.96 -10.99
N SER A 476 18.68 1.73 -10.17
CA SER A 476 17.85 1.17 -9.10
C SER A 476 16.67 0.39 -9.67
N PRO A 477 16.50 -0.89 -9.28
CA PRO A 477 15.37 -1.70 -9.75
C PRO A 477 14.02 -1.24 -9.20
N VAL A 478 14.00 -0.52 -8.08
CA VAL A 478 12.77 0.01 -7.48
C VAL A 478 12.42 1.41 -7.97
N TYR A 479 13.37 2.12 -8.61
CA TYR A 479 13.12 3.46 -9.17
C TYR A 479 12.94 3.45 -10.70
N GLY A 480 13.79 2.73 -11.42
CA GLY A 480 13.64 2.46 -12.86
C GLY A 480 13.73 3.64 -13.80
N LYS A 481 14.49 4.72 -13.44
CA LYS A 481 14.76 5.87 -14.29
C LYS A 481 16.24 6.27 -14.24
N ASP A 482 16.68 7.06 -15.21
CA ASP A 482 18.07 7.52 -15.34
C ASP A 482 18.46 8.58 -14.30
N ASN A 483 17.52 9.40 -13.86
CA ASN A 483 17.73 10.43 -12.83
C ASN A 483 16.42 10.84 -12.19
N MET A 484 16.49 11.46 -11.01
CA MET A 484 15.35 12.04 -10.30
C MET A 484 15.50 13.56 -10.24
N ALA A 485 14.64 14.28 -10.93
CA ALA A 485 14.69 15.74 -11.07
C ALA A 485 14.00 16.45 -9.88
N THR A 486 14.60 16.36 -8.68
CA THR A 486 14.06 17.00 -7.48
C THR A 486 14.41 18.48 -7.38
N PHE A 487 15.70 18.82 -7.50
CA PHE A 487 16.19 20.20 -7.44
C PHE A 487 15.59 21.03 -8.57
N GLU A 488 15.61 20.49 -9.78
CA GLU A 488 15.11 21.14 -10.99
C GLU A 488 13.65 21.54 -10.85
N GLY A 489 12.85 20.68 -10.25
CA GLY A 489 11.43 20.93 -10.04
C GLY A 489 11.12 22.10 -9.10
N TYR A 490 12.05 22.49 -8.23
CA TYR A 490 11.88 23.61 -7.30
C TYR A 490 12.55 24.90 -7.80
N PHE A 491 13.70 24.79 -8.45
CA PHE A 491 14.57 25.93 -8.71
C PHE A 491 14.70 26.32 -10.18
N VAL A 492 14.13 25.55 -11.11
CA VAL A 492 14.26 25.83 -12.56
C VAL A 492 12.88 25.79 -13.22
N ALA A 493 12.54 26.88 -13.92
CA ALA A 493 11.24 26.98 -14.62
C ALA A 493 11.19 26.16 -15.93
N ASP A 494 12.34 25.95 -16.59
CA ASP A 494 12.42 25.19 -17.84
C ASP A 494 12.25 23.69 -17.57
N LYS A 495 11.10 23.14 -17.97
CA LYS A 495 10.77 21.72 -17.81
C LYS A 495 11.77 20.77 -18.50
N ALA A 496 12.53 21.26 -19.48
CA ALA A 496 13.55 20.45 -20.14
C ALA A 496 14.70 20.07 -19.18
N ALA A 497 14.98 20.91 -18.17
CA ALA A 497 15.96 20.60 -17.13
C ALA A 497 15.54 19.41 -16.26
N ALA A 498 14.24 19.22 -16.06
CA ALA A 498 13.64 18.18 -15.21
C ALA A 498 13.27 16.89 -15.99
N LYS A 499 13.84 16.69 -17.20
CA LYS A 499 13.53 15.50 -17.99
C LYS A 499 14.18 14.26 -17.38
N GLU A 500 13.35 13.25 -17.11
CA GLU A 500 13.72 11.91 -16.66
C GLU A 500 13.41 10.91 -17.78
N ASN A 501 14.29 9.95 -18.03
CA ASN A 501 14.05 8.88 -18.99
C ASN A 501 13.85 7.57 -18.25
N MET A 502 12.85 6.80 -18.70
CA MET A 502 12.56 5.48 -18.17
C MET A 502 13.66 4.48 -18.55
N ASN A 503 13.90 3.49 -17.68
CA ASN A 503 14.76 2.36 -18.03
C ASN A 503 14.20 1.63 -19.26
N PRO A 504 15.04 1.12 -20.17
CA PRO A 504 14.60 0.36 -21.35
C PRO A 504 13.65 -0.80 -21.03
N TYR A 505 13.71 -1.36 -19.81
CA TYR A 505 12.79 -2.37 -19.32
C TYR A 505 11.32 -2.04 -19.65
N TYR A 506 10.86 -0.82 -19.38
CA TYR A 506 9.44 -0.45 -19.55
C TYR A 506 8.94 -0.52 -20.99
N LYS A 507 9.85 -0.31 -21.95
CA LYS A 507 9.57 -0.47 -23.37
C LYS A 507 9.70 -1.93 -23.82
N LEU A 508 10.73 -2.62 -23.33
CA LEU A 508 11.02 -4.00 -23.74
C LEU A 508 9.99 -4.99 -23.17
N SER A 509 9.58 -4.83 -21.93
CA SER A 509 8.61 -5.71 -21.25
C SER A 509 7.19 -5.68 -21.85
N THR A 510 6.90 -4.77 -22.80
CA THR A 510 5.68 -4.85 -23.60
C THR A 510 5.68 -6.02 -24.59
N LYS A 511 6.83 -6.64 -24.83
CA LYS A 511 6.99 -7.79 -25.71
C LYS A 511 7.18 -9.08 -24.91
N GLU A 512 6.52 -10.14 -25.35
CA GLU A 512 6.52 -11.44 -24.69
C GLU A 512 7.94 -12.01 -24.48
N GLU A 513 8.81 -11.90 -25.49
CA GLU A 513 10.17 -12.45 -25.46
C GLU A 513 11.01 -11.97 -24.28
N PHE A 514 10.85 -10.70 -23.87
CA PHE A 514 11.58 -10.13 -22.72
C PHE A 514 10.96 -10.54 -21.40
N CYS A 515 9.64 -10.67 -21.32
CA CYS A 515 8.97 -11.27 -20.15
C CYS A 515 9.45 -12.70 -19.94
N ASP A 516 9.53 -13.49 -21.01
CA ASP A 516 10.04 -14.86 -20.99
C ASP A 516 11.50 -14.94 -20.54
N LYS A 517 12.34 -13.97 -20.99
CA LYS A 517 13.75 -13.87 -20.55
C LYS A 517 13.84 -13.62 -19.05
N ILE A 518 13.00 -12.75 -18.52
CA ILE A 518 12.95 -12.44 -17.08
C ILE A 518 12.48 -13.68 -16.31
N LEU A 519 11.39 -14.32 -16.71
CA LEU A 519 10.87 -15.52 -16.03
C LEU A 519 11.94 -16.63 -15.95
N ARG A 520 12.68 -16.88 -17.05
CA ARG A 520 13.79 -17.86 -17.06
C ARG A 520 14.92 -17.47 -16.11
N GLU A 521 15.28 -16.18 -16.00
CA GLU A 521 16.29 -15.68 -15.08
C GLU A 521 15.95 -15.99 -13.62
N PHE A 522 14.66 -15.94 -13.28
CA PHE A 522 14.16 -16.29 -11.94
C PHE A 522 13.82 -17.78 -11.78
N GLY A 523 14.12 -18.61 -12.75
CA GLY A 523 13.91 -20.06 -12.69
C GLY A 523 12.45 -20.52 -12.80
N LEU A 524 11.59 -19.65 -13.35
CA LEU A 524 10.18 -19.97 -13.58
C LEU A 524 9.95 -20.56 -14.99
N PRO A 525 9.01 -21.50 -15.14
CA PRO A 525 8.60 -21.96 -16.46
C PRO A 525 7.96 -20.80 -17.22
N VAL A 526 8.23 -20.72 -18.51
CA VAL A 526 7.66 -19.65 -19.35
C VAL A 526 6.15 -19.83 -19.54
N GLU A 527 5.71 -21.07 -19.72
CA GLU A 527 4.31 -21.41 -19.88
C GLU A 527 3.57 -21.36 -18.54
N GLY A 528 2.46 -20.65 -18.47
CA GLY A 528 1.63 -20.51 -17.27
C GLY A 528 2.23 -19.65 -16.16
N SER A 529 3.35 -18.94 -16.42
CA SER A 529 3.93 -17.99 -15.46
C SER A 529 3.66 -16.56 -15.85
N HIS A 530 3.55 -15.67 -14.83
CA HIS A 530 3.29 -14.25 -15.01
C HIS A 530 4.24 -13.40 -14.19
N ILE A 531 4.42 -12.16 -14.61
CA ILE A 531 5.09 -11.10 -13.88
C ILE A 531 4.00 -10.15 -13.37
N ILE A 532 4.09 -9.77 -12.11
CA ILE A 532 3.18 -8.81 -11.48
C ILE A 532 4.02 -7.71 -10.86
N ASN A 533 3.83 -6.46 -11.31
CA ASN A 533 4.54 -5.30 -10.78
C ASN A 533 3.66 -4.05 -10.65
N GLY A 534 4.22 -2.97 -10.05
CA GLY A 534 3.59 -1.68 -9.84
C GLY A 534 4.45 -0.52 -10.33
N HIS A 535 4.58 0.52 -9.49
CA HIS A 535 5.48 1.68 -9.60
C HIS A 535 5.15 2.72 -10.68
N VAL A 536 4.77 2.29 -11.87
CA VAL A 536 4.44 3.21 -12.98
C VAL A 536 2.95 3.15 -13.25
N PRO A 537 2.20 4.19 -12.86
CA PRO A 537 0.75 4.17 -13.00
C PRO A 537 0.30 3.99 -14.45
N VAL A 538 -0.62 3.05 -14.67
CA VAL A 538 -1.25 2.83 -15.97
C VAL A 538 -2.22 3.96 -16.27
N LYS A 539 -2.02 4.62 -17.41
CA LYS A 539 -2.84 5.75 -17.85
C LYS A 539 -3.96 5.28 -18.77
N LEU A 540 -5.04 4.80 -18.21
CA LEU A 540 -6.21 4.36 -19.01
C LEU A 540 -6.75 5.47 -19.91
N LYS A 541 -6.71 6.73 -19.45
CA LYS A 541 -7.11 7.91 -20.26
C LYS A 541 -6.29 8.05 -21.55
N ASP A 542 -5.03 7.60 -21.54
CA ASP A 542 -4.14 7.62 -22.70
C ASP A 542 -4.22 6.31 -23.51
N GLY A 543 -5.12 5.39 -23.15
CA GLY A 543 -5.31 4.09 -23.82
C GLY A 543 -4.27 3.04 -23.44
N GLU A 544 -3.52 3.21 -22.35
CA GLU A 544 -2.59 2.19 -21.87
C GLU A 544 -3.34 0.99 -21.26
N SER A 545 -2.82 -0.23 -21.52
CA SER A 545 -3.32 -1.46 -20.91
C SER A 545 -2.46 -1.86 -19.70
N PRO A 546 -3.08 -2.30 -18.59
CA PRO A 546 -2.36 -2.93 -17.48
C PRO A 546 -1.78 -4.31 -17.83
N ILE A 547 -2.28 -4.95 -18.89
CA ILE A 547 -1.83 -6.26 -19.35
C ILE A 547 -0.90 -6.06 -20.53
N LYS A 548 0.36 -6.49 -20.38
CA LYS A 548 1.43 -6.33 -21.35
C LYS A 548 2.09 -7.68 -21.68
N GLY A 549 3.01 -7.71 -22.65
CA GLY A 549 3.79 -8.90 -22.99
C GLY A 549 2.91 -10.10 -23.34
N ASN A 550 1.86 -9.89 -24.12
CA ASN A 550 0.90 -10.93 -24.52
C ASN A 550 0.31 -11.71 -23.31
N GLY A 551 -0.05 -10.99 -22.22
CA GLY A 551 -0.60 -11.58 -21.00
C GLY A 551 0.45 -12.08 -20.00
N LYS A 552 1.73 -11.88 -20.25
CA LYS A 552 2.82 -12.29 -19.34
C LYS A 552 3.08 -11.28 -18.20
N LEU A 553 2.78 -10.00 -18.40
CA LEU A 553 3.03 -8.94 -17.44
C LEU A 553 1.74 -8.23 -17.06
N PHE A 554 1.47 -8.14 -15.76
CA PHE A 554 0.38 -7.37 -15.16
C PHE A 554 0.97 -6.21 -14.37
N VAL A 555 0.70 -4.98 -14.83
CA VAL A 555 1.06 -3.74 -14.12
C VAL A 555 -0.16 -3.29 -13.32
N ILE A 556 -0.10 -3.45 -12.00
CA ILE A 556 -1.28 -3.23 -11.14
C ILE A 556 -1.27 -1.88 -10.42
N ASP A 557 -0.33 -0.99 -10.72
CA ASP A 557 -0.41 0.41 -10.29
C ASP A 557 -1.49 1.14 -11.12
N GLY A 558 -2.65 1.30 -10.53
CA GLY A 558 -3.76 2.05 -11.11
C GLY A 558 -3.86 3.48 -10.58
N GLY A 559 -2.93 3.90 -9.71
CA GLY A 559 -2.96 5.20 -9.06
C GLY A 559 -4.01 5.29 -7.96
N LEU A 560 -3.96 4.38 -6.98
CA LEU A 560 -4.84 4.40 -5.79
C LEU A 560 -4.73 5.75 -5.07
N ALA A 561 -3.52 6.32 -5.02
CA ALA A 561 -3.29 7.65 -4.45
C ALA A 561 -4.12 8.73 -5.17
N LYS A 562 -4.89 9.51 -4.39
CA LYS A 562 -5.75 10.60 -4.90
C LYS A 562 -5.00 11.57 -5.82
N SER A 563 -3.71 11.79 -5.57
CA SER A 563 -2.84 12.65 -6.39
C SER A 563 -2.62 12.16 -7.83
N TYR A 564 -2.84 10.87 -8.11
CA TYR A 564 -2.70 10.26 -9.44
C TYR A 564 -4.02 10.07 -10.18
N GLN A 565 -5.12 9.89 -9.47
CA GLN A 565 -6.44 9.60 -10.05
C GLN A 565 -6.84 10.55 -11.20
N PRO A 566 -6.57 11.88 -11.15
CA PRO A 566 -6.84 12.76 -12.28
C PRO A 566 -6.08 12.40 -13.56
N LYS A 567 -4.92 11.73 -13.43
CA LYS A 567 -4.06 11.32 -14.55
C LYS A 567 -4.40 9.93 -15.06
N THR A 568 -4.66 8.99 -14.16
CA THR A 568 -4.94 7.58 -14.50
C THR A 568 -6.38 7.40 -14.98
N GLY A 569 -7.33 8.08 -14.36
CA GLY A 569 -8.76 7.98 -14.66
C GLY A 569 -9.50 6.90 -13.89
N ILE A 570 -8.81 6.22 -12.96
CA ILE A 570 -9.36 5.18 -12.09
C ILE A 570 -8.85 5.33 -10.66
N ALA A 571 -9.45 4.59 -9.73
CA ALA A 571 -9.08 4.56 -8.32
C ALA A 571 -8.15 3.37 -7.94
N GLY A 572 -7.62 2.63 -8.90
CA GLY A 572 -6.68 1.55 -8.67
C GLY A 572 -7.09 0.21 -9.28
N TYR A 573 -6.23 -0.79 -9.07
CA TYR A 573 -6.46 -2.18 -9.45
C TYR A 573 -6.32 -3.11 -8.26
N THR A 574 -7.07 -4.22 -8.28
CA THR A 574 -6.79 -5.42 -7.50
C THR A 574 -6.63 -6.60 -8.44
N LEU A 575 -5.50 -7.28 -8.41
CA LEU A 575 -5.36 -8.54 -9.11
C LEU A 575 -5.77 -9.68 -8.17
N ILE A 576 -6.56 -10.63 -8.68
CA ILE A 576 -7.09 -11.77 -7.93
C ILE A 576 -6.69 -13.04 -8.67
N PHE A 577 -5.97 -13.92 -7.99
CA PHE A 577 -5.48 -15.16 -8.54
C PHE A 577 -5.99 -16.37 -7.75
N ASN A 578 -6.51 -17.35 -8.44
CA ASN A 578 -6.88 -18.64 -7.89
C ASN A 578 -6.57 -19.77 -8.90
N SER A 579 -6.94 -21.01 -8.59
CA SER A 579 -6.63 -22.15 -9.46
C SER A 579 -7.23 -22.11 -10.87
N ARG A 580 -8.23 -21.26 -11.09
CA ARG A 580 -9.02 -21.22 -12.32
C ARG A 580 -8.92 -19.91 -13.07
N HIS A 581 -8.68 -18.82 -12.34
CA HIS A 581 -8.77 -17.47 -12.88
C HIS A 581 -7.62 -16.59 -12.38
N LEU A 582 -7.15 -15.74 -13.28
CA LEU A 582 -6.39 -14.55 -13.00
C LEU A 582 -7.26 -13.38 -13.46
N ALA A 583 -7.85 -12.66 -12.52
CA ALA A 583 -8.79 -11.59 -12.77
C ALA A 583 -8.24 -10.25 -12.28
N LEU A 584 -8.35 -9.21 -13.08
CA LEU A 584 -7.99 -7.85 -12.73
C LEU A 584 -9.25 -7.03 -12.47
N ALA A 585 -9.51 -6.68 -11.23
CA ALA A 585 -10.58 -5.79 -10.84
C ALA A 585 -10.13 -4.33 -10.98
N GLU A 586 -10.86 -3.57 -11.78
CA GLU A 586 -10.67 -2.12 -11.97
C GLU A 586 -11.59 -1.36 -11.01
N HIS A 587 -11.03 -0.46 -10.21
CA HIS A 587 -11.79 0.38 -9.28
C HIS A 587 -12.08 1.73 -9.94
N LYS A 588 -13.34 1.93 -10.33
CA LYS A 588 -13.78 3.18 -10.96
C LYS A 588 -13.91 4.29 -9.92
N LEU A 589 -13.63 5.51 -10.35
CA LEU A 589 -13.95 6.69 -9.57
C LEU A 589 -15.46 6.84 -9.53
N ALA A 590 -16.03 7.17 -8.37
CA ALA A 590 -17.42 7.55 -8.26
C ALA A 590 -17.63 8.89 -8.99
N GLU A 591 -18.60 8.93 -9.90
CA GLU A 591 -18.94 10.15 -10.64
C GLU A 591 -20.07 10.92 -9.97
N TYR A 592 -20.98 10.20 -9.32
CA TYR A 592 -22.18 10.74 -8.70
C TYR A 592 -22.40 10.15 -7.31
N CYS A 593 -23.01 10.94 -6.44
CA CYS A 593 -23.66 10.50 -5.22
C CYS A 593 -25.17 10.62 -5.42
N ASP A 594 -25.88 9.52 -5.23
CA ASP A 594 -27.33 9.45 -5.39
C ASP A 594 -28.01 9.22 -4.04
N VAL A 595 -29.07 9.93 -3.76
CA VAL A 595 -29.81 9.87 -2.47
C VAL A 595 -31.30 9.72 -2.74
N PHE A 596 -31.92 8.83 -1.99
CA PHE A 596 -33.38 8.63 -2.00
C PHE A 596 -34.03 9.46 -0.89
N CYS A 597 -34.51 10.65 -1.24
CA CYS A 597 -35.12 11.62 -0.32
C CYS A 597 -36.65 11.38 -0.21
N GLU A 598 -37.03 10.42 0.65
CA GLU A 598 -38.39 9.95 0.81
C GLU A 598 -38.74 9.69 2.27
N THR A 599 -40.03 9.65 2.59
CA THR A 599 -40.50 9.28 3.92
C THR A 599 -40.00 7.86 4.30
N GLY A 600 -39.31 7.76 5.43
CA GLY A 600 -38.76 6.48 5.91
C GLY A 600 -37.39 6.11 5.36
N VAL A 601 -36.80 6.93 4.45
CA VAL A 601 -35.43 6.75 3.94
C VAL A 601 -34.53 7.90 4.43
N PHE A 602 -34.38 8.97 3.67
CA PHE A 602 -33.65 10.17 4.10
C PHE A 602 -34.56 11.40 4.07
N THR A 603 -34.49 12.20 5.13
CA THR A 603 -35.15 13.50 5.18
C THR A 603 -34.45 14.51 4.25
N PRO A 604 -35.11 15.61 3.83
CA PRO A 604 -34.45 16.65 3.05
C PRO A 604 -33.18 17.20 3.71
N ALA A 605 -33.14 17.33 5.03
CA ALA A 605 -31.97 17.81 5.76
C ALA A 605 -30.80 16.84 5.73
N GLU A 606 -31.07 15.53 5.82
CA GLU A 606 -30.07 14.48 5.70
C GLU A 606 -29.55 14.37 4.26
N SER A 607 -30.46 14.36 3.29
CA SER A 607 -30.15 14.38 1.85
C SER A 607 -29.27 15.57 1.48
N GLN A 608 -29.59 16.76 1.98
CA GLN A 608 -28.77 17.96 1.78
C GLN A 608 -27.36 17.80 2.32
N ARG A 609 -27.23 17.26 3.54
CA ARG A 609 -25.90 17.02 4.16
C ARG A 609 -25.07 16.04 3.34
N ILE A 610 -25.68 14.93 2.91
CA ILE A 610 -25.00 13.87 2.13
C ILE A 610 -24.56 14.44 0.77
N LEU A 611 -25.47 15.04 0.02
CA LEU A 611 -25.19 15.56 -1.31
C LEU A 611 -24.22 16.76 -1.29
N THR A 612 -24.32 17.64 -0.28
CA THR A 612 -23.35 18.72 -0.11
C THR A 612 -21.95 18.19 0.21
N ALA A 613 -21.85 17.13 1.02
CA ALA A 613 -20.57 16.47 1.29
C ALA A 613 -20.01 15.81 0.02
N ALA A 614 -20.87 15.15 -0.77
CA ALA A 614 -20.48 14.54 -2.03
C ALA A 614 -19.99 15.58 -3.06
N GLN A 615 -20.67 16.72 -3.19
CA GLN A 615 -20.25 17.81 -4.06
C GLN A 615 -18.90 18.41 -3.65
N LYS A 616 -18.62 18.53 -2.35
CA LYS A 616 -17.29 18.94 -1.85
C LYS A 616 -16.19 17.95 -2.25
N LEU A 617 -16.53 16.67 -2.43
CA LEU A 617 -15.64 15.63 -2.93
C LEU A 617 -15.56 15.57 -4.46
N GLY A 618 -16.22 16.51 -5.16
CA GLY A 618 -16.22 16.58 -6.61
C GLY A 618 -17.18 15.63 -7.31
N LEU A 619 -18.10 14.98 -6.57
CA LEU A 619 -19.12 14.10 -7.14
C LEU A 619 -20.32 14.92 -7.62
N GLY A 620 -20.93 14.51 -8.74
CA GLY A 620 -22.23 15.01 -9.15
C GLY A 620 -23.31 14.58 -8.16
N ALA A 621 -24.25 15.47 -7.84
CA ALA A 621 -25.38 15.11 -7.00
C ALA A 621 -26.52 14.55 -7.87
N LYS A 622 -27.15 13.48 -7.37
CA LYS A 622 -28.42 12.94 -7.89
C LYS A 622 -29.36 12.71 -6.72
N ILE A 623 -30.65 12.87 -6.94
CA ILE A 623 -31.65 12.68 -5.91
C ILE A 623 -32.93 12.11 -6.53
N HIS A 624 -33.40 11.01 -5.93
CA HIS A 624 -34.78 10.56 -6.09
C HIS A 624 -35.60 11.21 -5.00
N ALA A 625 -36.66 11.93 -5.39
CA ALA A 625 -37.37 12.77 -4.44
C ALA A 625 -38.84 12.96 -4.81
N ASP A 626 -39.67 12.94 -3.77
CA ASP A 626 -41.11 13.18 -3.88
C ASP A 626 -41.85 12.19 -4.83
N GLU A 627 -41.31 10.97 -4.97
CA GLU A 627 -41.88 9.88 -5.78
C GLU A 627 -43.03 9.17 -5.04
N ILE A 628 -42.91 9.07 -3.71
CA ILE A 628 -43.89 8.41 -2.82
C ILE A 628 -44.66 9.46 -2.04
N ASP A 629 -43.95 10.34 -1.31
CA ASP A 629 -44.51 11.39 -0.49
C ASP A 629 -43.84 12.75 -0.76
N PRO A 630 -44.58 13.84 -0.95
CA PRO A 630 -44.00 15.15 -1.21
C PRO A 630 -43.42 15.78 0.06
N ILE A 631 -42.22 15.39 0.45
CA ILE A 631 -41.53 15.88 1.66
C ILE A 631 -40.59 17.07 1.39
N GLY A 632 -40.54 17.57 0.13
CA GLY A 632 -39.70 18.70 -0.25
C GLY A 632 -38.35 18.34 -0.85
N GLY A 633 -38.14 17.10 -1.25
CA GLY A 633 -36.93 16.63 -1.89
C GLY A 633 -36.67 17.27 -3.25
N SER A 634 -37.74 17.50 -4.07
CA SER A 634 -37.62 18.19 -5.35
C SER A 634 -37.22 19.67 -5.21
N GLN A 635 -37.64 20.35 -4.13
CA GLN A 635 -37.16 21.70 -3.82
C GLN A 635 -35.69 21.71 -3.43
N LEU A 636 -35.26 20.71 -2.66
CA LEU A 636 -33.85 20.49 -2.31
C LEU A 636 -33.01 20.24 -3.57
N ALA A 637 -33.47 19.41 -4.52
CA ALA A 637 -32.79 19.17 -5.79
C ALA A 637 -32.47 20.46 -6.53
N GLY A 638 -33.46 21.35 -6.62
CA GLY A 638 -33.27 22.67 -7.24
C GLY A 638 -32.28 23.58 -6.48
N GLN A 639 -32.20 23.47 -5.16
CA GLN A 639 -31.28 24.27 -4.34
C GLN A 639 -29.82 23.83 -4.45
N ILE A 640 -29.57 22.53 -4.58
CA ILE A 640 -28.21 21.94 -4.62
C ILE A 640 -27.75 21.64 -6.06
N GLY A 641 -28.58 21.82 -7.06
CA GLY A 641 -28.27 21.52 -8.46
C GLY A 641 -28.12 20.02 -8.73
N ALA A 642 -28.94 19.20 -8.10
CA ALA A 642 -28.97 17.76 -8.24
C ALA A 642 -29.91 17.30 -9.37
#